data_54e6ae5a8445db703dfb4adc9c06cb51
#
_entry.id   54e6ae5a8445db703dfb4adc9c06cb51
#
_cell.length_a   1.000
_cell.length_b   1.000
_cell.length_c   1.000
_cell.angle_alpha   90.00
_cell.angle_beta   90.00
_cell.angle_gamma   90.00
#
_symmetry.space_group_name_H-M   'P 1'
#
loop_
_entity.id
_entity.type
_entity.pdbx_description
1 polymer ?
#
loop_
_entity_poly.entity_id
_entity_poly.type
_entity_poly.pdbx_seq_one_letter_code
_entity_poly.pdbx_strand_id
1 'polypeptide(L)'
;MRMLMAVLAVLAVVGATSSPDTREITDPKRIVSMQMTGAGAVPIDDLFYTRSLGGGAWSSSGKEIVFTSNFTGRMNLWKVSANGGWPIQLSQSDDRQLGAVWSPDGKWILFPSDKGGGEIYDLYSVPANGGEVVNLTKTDEISETGPEWSPNGSMVSLHYKPKTASVTDIAVMDWSTHAIRNLTNEKAADHLWTSSVWSPDGKFIYATRSNAAFTDSSVYRIEVANANTEELTPHQDNSRNSTSSISPDGKTLLLTSDRPGGFPNVALLDVASRRITSVTDVKWEAGAGDFSPDGKTFTYTINADGRTDAYLAEASTGKGSKLNLPEGLNGFAGNPTAFSSDNSRLLIYRQSSTEPADLWVYDLKETKARQLSFSAIASLQDAKIPAAQLVHYKSFDGKTISAFFWVPYNLRRDGTNPGIVLPHGGPTGQTVDSFNRTVITLVSRGYVVIAPNVRGSTGYGIDFQKANVKDLGGGDLEDEVFARKFLVDTGYVAEQRVGIMGGSYGGYMTLMAIGKKPDLWAAAVEQYGIINWLTMLEHEDPFLQEYEKSLLGDPVKDREVYDNASPIRFIRNARAPLLVLQGENDIRVPKEEAEQVVSIYKETGKTVDAHYYPQEGHGFTKRENQIDAIKRTVAWFDRYLKNQP
;
A
#
# COMPACT_ATOMS: atom_id res chain seq x y z
N MET A 1 -29.70 -67.86 10.25
CA MET A 1 -28.99 -67.55 9.04
C MET A 1 -29.51 -66.23 8.54
N ARG A 2 -28.88 -65.09 8.94
CA ARG A 2 -29.16 -63.74 8.45
C ARG A 2 -27.83 -63.18 8.06
N MET A 3 -27.69 -62.89 6.74
CA MET A 3 -26.53 -62.28 6.11
C MET A 3 -26.55 -60.75 6.37
N LEU A 4 -25.50 -60.23 7.01
CA LEU A 4 -25.24 -58.83 7.08
C LEU A 4 -24.54 -58.37 5.76
N MET A 5 -25.19 -57.52 5.00
CA MET A 5 -24.54 -56.77 3.92
C MET A 5 -23.93 -55.50 4.50
N ALA A 6 -22.62 -55.38 4.43
CA ALA A 6 -21.89 -54.15 4.71
C ALA A 6 -21.92 -53.28 3.45
N VAL A 7 -22.51 -52.09 3.53
CA VAL A 7 -22.45 -51.08 2.49
C VAL A 7 -21.23 -50.17 2.76
N LEU A 8 -20.18 -50.28 1.93
CA LEU A 8 -19.09 -49.32 1.90
C LEU A 8 -19.59 -48.02 1.24
N ALA A 9 -19.70 -46.96 2.02
CA ALA A 9 -19.87 -45.63 1.48
C ALA A 9 -18.49 -45.08 1.07
N VAL A 10 -18.25 -44.97 -0.23
CA VAL A 10 -17.10 -44.24 -0.79
C VAL A 10 -17.44 -42.75 -0.73
N LEU A 11 -16.81 -42.03 0.20
CA LEU A 11 -16.80 -40.58 0.19
C LEU A 11 -15.93 -40.10 -0.98
N ALA A 12 -16.56 -39.69 -2.05
CA ALA A 12 -15.90 -38.93 -3.09
C ALA A 12 -15.61 -37.52 -2.55
N VAL A 13 -14.35 -37.22 -2.24
CA VAL A 13 -13.87 -35.90 -2.03
C VAL A 13 -13.90 -35.21 -3.40
N VAL A 14 -14.94 -34.46 -3.65
CA VAL A 14 -14.99 -33.52 -4.79
C VAL A 14 -14.08 -32.35 -4.41
N GLY A 15 -12.83 -32.40 -4.86
CA GLY A 15 -11.96 -31.26 -4.85
C GLY A 15 -12.63 -30.16 -5.70
N ALA A 16 -12.99 -29.06 -5.08
CA ALA A 16 -13.41 -27.86 -5.78
C ALA A 16 -12.22 -27.37 -6.60
N THR A 17 -12.12 -27.77 -7.85
CA THR A 17 -11.30 -27.08 -8.84
C THR A 17 -11.94 -25.71 -9.02
N SER A 18 -11.29 -24.66 -8.52
CA SER A 18 -11.64 -23.29 -8.88
C SER A 18 -11.66 -23.21 -10.40
N SER A 19 -12.82 -22.94 -11.00
CA SER A 19 -12.90 -22.60 -12.41
C SER A 19 -11.94 -21.42 -12.66
N PRO A 20 -11.11 -21.46 -13.72
CA PRO A 20 -10.25 -20.33 -14.04
C PRO A 20 -11.14 -19.07 -14.14
N ASP A 21 -10.68 -17.97 -13.51
CA ASP A 21 -11.41 -16.70 -13.58
C ASP A 21 -11.46 -16.28 -15.05
N THR A 22 -12.66 -16.34 -15.64
CA THR A 22 -12.88 -16.02 -17.06
C THR A 22 -12.56 -14.56 -17.38
N ARG A 23 -12.20 -13.75 -16.38
CA ARG A 23 -11.81 -12.35 -16.49
C ARG A 23 -10.34 -12.14 -16.82
N GLU A 24 -9.48 -13.15 -16.64
CA GLU A 24 -8.05 -13.07 -16.96
C GLU A 24 -7.79 -13.08 -18.46
N ILE A 25 -7.00 -12.12 -18.93
CA ILE A 25 -6.60 -12.02 -20.33
C ILE A 25 -5.14 -12.41 -20.48
N THR A 26 -4.90 -13.54 -21.13
CA THR A 26 -3.55 -14.05 -21.43
C THR A 26 -3.12 -13.80 -22.89
N ASP A 27 -4.08 -13.64 -23.79
CA ASP A 27 -3.84 -13.31 -25.20
C ASP A 27 -3.97 -11.79 -25.40
N PRO A 28 -2.87 -11.08 -25.76
CA PRO A 28 -2.93 -9.63 -25.98
C PRO A 28 -3.91 -9.21 -27.07
N LYS A 29 -4.23 -10.09 -28.02
CA LYS A 29 -5.22 -9.79 -29.08
C LYS A 29 -6.66 -9.72 -28.55
N ARG A 30 -6.92 -10.23 -27.36
CA ARG A 30 -8.24 -10.12 -26.71
C ARG A 30 -8.49 -8.77 -26.03
N ILE A 31 -7.45 -7.93 -25.84
CA ILE A 31 -7.63 -6.55 -25.38
C ILE A 31 -8.48 -5.78 -26.38
N VAL A 32 -9.54 -5.12 -25.91
CA VAL A 32 -10.46 -4.37 -26.78
C VAL A 32 -10.62 -2.94 -26.29
N SER A 33 -10.38 -1.99 -27.20
CA SER A 33 -10.80 -0.60 -27.01
C SER A 33 -12.29 -0.48 -27.29
N MET A 34 -13.07 -0.24 -26.25
CA MET A 34 -14.54 -0.09 -26.40
C MET A 34 -14.87 1.25 -27.06
N GLN A 35 -15.95 1.26 -27.83
CA GLN A 35 -16.52 2.49 -28.36
C GLN A 35 -17.31 3.20 -27.26
N MET A 36 -17.04 4.48 -27.04
CA MET A 36 -17.66 5.27 -25.98
C MET A 36 -17.91 6.70 -26.46
N THR A 37 -19.18 7.05 -26.64
CA THR A 37 -19.58 8.41 -26.99
C THR A 37 -19.25 9.37 -25.83
N GLY A 38 -18.66 10.52 -26.14
CA GLY A 38 -18.31 11.53 -25.17
C GLY A 38 -17.03 11.22 -24.37
N ALA A 39 -16.31 10.13 -24.71
CA ALA A 39 -14.99 9.91 -24.14
C ALA A 39 -13.99 10.96 -24.68
N GLY A 40 -13.16 11.49 -23.78
CA GLY A 40 -12.13 12.49 -24.09
C GLY A 40 -11.15 12.64 -22.95
N ALA A 41 -10.21 13.57 -23.11
CA ALA A 41 -9.22 13.85 -22.09
C ALA A 41 -9.88 14.39 -20.81
N VAL A 42 -9.70 13.68 -19.70
CA VAL A 42 -10.14 14.15 -18.38
C VAL A 42 -9.23 15.31 -17.97
N PRO A 43 -9.79 16.49 -17.56
CA PRO A 43 -8.97 17.59 -17.12
C PRO A 43 -8.07 17.21 -15.93
N ILE A 44 -6.80 17.56 -16.01
CA ILE A 44 -5.82 17.23 -14.97
C ILE A 44 -6.24 17.83 -13.62
N ASP A 45 -6.61 19.11 -13.65
CA ASP A 45 -7.01 19.80 -12.43
C ASP A 45 -8.20 19.08 -11.76
N ASP A 46 -9.21 18.63 -12.52
CA ASP A 46 -10.37 17.90 -12.00
C ASP A 46 -9.96 16.57 -11.32
N LEU A 47 -9.01 15.83 -11.91
CA LEU A 47 -8.48 14.61 -11.30
C LEU A 47 -7.78 14.88 -9.96
N PHE A 48 -7.02 15.95 -9.88
CA PHE A 48 -6.25 16.28 -8.67
C PHE A 48 -7.06 17.09 -7.65
N TYR A 49 -8.19 17.68 -8.03
CA TYR A 49 -9.20 18.20 -7.10
C TYR A 49 -10.12 17.10 -6.56
N THR A 50 -10.11 15.90 -7.12
CA THR A 50 -10.65 14.70 -6.46
C THR A 50 -9.97 14.49 -5.11
N ARG A 51 -10.77 14.30 -4.06
CA ARG A 51 -10.26 14.22 -2.70
C ARG A 51 -9.51 12.90 -2.50
N SER A 52 -8.45 12.97 -1.72
CA SER A 52 -7.82 11.78 -1.12
C SER A 52 -8.41 11.61 0.27
N LEU A 53 -8.66 10.36 0.64
CA LEU A 53 -9.10 10.00 1.97
C LEU A 53 -8.05 9.10 2.61
N GLY A 54 -7.70 9.38 3.84
CA GLY A 54 -7.03 8.45 4.73
C GLY A 54 -8.04 7.71 5.60
N GLY A 55 -7.57 6.78 6.43
CA GLY A 55 -8.39 5.94 7.29
C GLY A 55 -9.48 6.69 8.05
N GLY A 56 -10.48 5.96 8.53
CA GLY A 56 -11.54 6.50 9.33
C GLY A 56 -11.62 5.82 10.70
N ALA A 57 -12.27 6.45 11.67
CA ALA A 57 -12.52 5.86 12.99
C ALA A 57 -13.91 6.23 13.50
N TRP A 58 -14.62 5.23 14.02
CA TRP A 58 -15.89 5.46 14.72
C TRP A 58 -15.68 6.23 16.02
N SER A 59 -16.56 7.19 16.32
CA SER A 59 -16.68 7.70 17.67
C SER A 59 -17.16 6.58 18.62
N SER A 60 -16.84 6.67 19.90
CA SER A 60 -17.27 5.70 20.93
C SER A 60 -18.80 5.53 20.97
N SER A 61 -19.55 6.56 20.57
CA SER A 61 -21.03 6.51 20.45
C SER A 61 -21.53 5.85 19.16
N GLY A 62 -20.67 5.55 18.18
CA GLY A 62 -21.03 5.05 16.85
C GLY A 62 -21.83 6.05 15.99
N LYS A 63 -21.88 7.33 16.36
CA LYS A 63 -22.70 8.35 15.69
C LYS A 63 -21.90 9.23 14.72
N GLU A 64 -20.59 9.31 14.89
CA GLU A 64 -19.70 10.13 14.08
C GLU A 64 -18.51 9.29 13.62
N ILE A 65 -17.88 9.73 12.54
CA ILE A 65 -16.68 9.15 11.98
C ILE A 65 -15.68 10.29 11.78
N VAL A 66 -14.46 10.15 12.32
CA VAL A 66 -13.33 11.02 12.00
C VAL A 66 -12.51 10.36 10.87
N PHE A 67 -11.95 11.17 9.98
CA PHE A 67 -11.11 10.71 8.89
C PHE A 67 -10.16 11.83 8.46
N THR A 68 -9.11 11.49 7.69
CA THR A 68 -8.27 12.50 7.07
C THR A 68 -8.65 12.69 5.60
N SER A 69 -8.57 13.93 5.12
CA SER A 69 -8.81 14.25 3.70
C SER A 69 -8.12 15.53 3.29
N ASN A 70 -7.79 15.60 2.00
CA ASN A 70 -7.22 16.78 1.36
C ASN A 70 -8.28 17.74 0.78
N PHE A 71 -9.46 17.86 1.39
CA PHE A 71 -10.52 18.80 0.94
C PHE A 71 -9.97 20.20 0.65
N THR A 72 -9.10 20.71 1.51
CA THR A 72 -8.48 22.03 1.43
C THR A 72 -7.11 22.04 0.73
N GLY A 73 -6.72 20.94 0.09
CA GLY A 73 -5.43 20.79 -0.60
C GLY A 73 -4.31 20.19 0.25
N ARG A 74 -4.56 19.98 1.52
CA ARG A 74 -3.65 19.33 2.50
C ARG A 74 -4.42 18.25 3.24
N MET A 75 -3.72 17.16 3.62
CA MET A 75 -4.29 16.08 4.43
C MET A 75 -4.53 16.57 5.86
N ASN A 76 -5.77 16.87 6.19
CA ASN A 76 -6.22 17.36 7.49
C ASN A 76 -7.35 16.49 8.05
N LEU A 77 -7.71 16.70 9.33
CA LEU A 77 -8.77 15.95 9.99
C LEU A 77 -10.14 16.55 9.71
N TRP A 78 -11.08 15.65 9.47
CA TRP A 78 -12.48 15.93 9.25
C TRP A 78 -13.34 14.95 10.04
N LYS A 79 -14.55 15.34 10.40
CA LYS A 79 -15.54 14.42 10.92
C LYS A 79 -16.87 14.56 10.19
N VAL A 80 -17.63 13.48 10.18
CA VAL A 80 -18.96 13.43 9.56
C VAL A 80 -19.90 12.57 10.41
N SER A 81 -21.20 12.88 10.38
CA SER A 81 -22.20 11.99 10.96
C SER A 81 -22.17 10.61 10.30
N ALA A 82 -22.31 9.55 11.06
CA ALA A 82 -22.44 8.18 10.54
C ALA A 82 -23.64 7.99 9.59
N ASN A 83 -24.60 8.92 9.61
CA ASN A 83 -25.73 8.96 8.69
C ASN A 83 -25.45 9.78 7.41
N GLY A 84 -24.26 10.35 7.27
CA GLY A 84 -23.89 11.24 6.18
C GLY A 84 -24.13 12.71 6.50
N GLY A 85 -23.92 13.54 5.52
CA GLY A 85 -24.03 14.99 5.63
C GLY A 85 -22.73 15.68 5.25
N TRP A 86 -22.62 16.98 5.51
CA TRP A 86 -21.41 17.75 5.21
C TRP A 86 -20.35 17.51 6.29
N PRO A 87 -19.09 17.17 5.91
CA PRO A 87 -18.01 16.99 6.88
C PRO A 87 -17.62 18.31 7.56
N ILE A 88 -17.28 18.23 8.83
CA ILE A 88 -16.77 19.34 9.64
C ILE A 88 -15.26 19.20 9.74
N GLN A 89 -14.52 20.26 9.42
CA GLN A 89 -13.06 20.31 9.57
C GLN A 89 -12.70 20.45 11.06
N LEU A 90 -11.77 19.62 11.53
CA LEU A 90 -11.30 19.64 12.93
C LEU A 90 -9.91 20.27 13.07
N SER A 91 -9.10 20.20 12.05
CA SER A 91 -7.73 20.74 12.04
C SER A 91 -7.41 21.42 10.73
N GLN A 92 -6.43 22.33 10.74
CA GLN A 92 -5.87 22.94 9.54
C GLN A 92 -4.36 23.06 9.70
N SER A 93 -3.63 22.48 8.77
CA SER A 93 -2.17 22.53 8.71
C SER A 93 -1.71 22.45 7.26
N ASP A 94 -0.54 23.00 6.94
CA ASP A 94 0.16 22.74 5.68
C ASP A 94 0.91 21.42 5.70
N ASP A 95 1.18 20.86 6.88
CA ASP A 95 1.82 19.58 7.08
C ASP A 95 0.82 18.43 6.98
N ARG A 96 1.32 17.22 6.66
CA ARG A 96 0.52 16.02 6.47
C ARG A 96 0.08 15.44 7.80
N GLN A 97 -1.21 15.28 7.97
CA GLN A 97 -1.82 14.59 9.11
C GLN A 97 -2.27 13.19 8.74
N LEU A 98 -1.93 12.21 9.57
CA LEU A 98 -2.25 10.80 9.35
C LEU A 98 -3.51 10.37 10.11
N GLY A 99 -3.82 9.07 10.04
CA GLY A 99 -4.99 8.44 10.65
C GLY A 99 -5.22 8.82 12.10
N ALA A 100 -6.46 9.04 12.44
CA ALA A 100 -6.90 9.55 13.74
C ALA A 100 -7.60 8.48 14.58
N VAL A 101 -7.48 8.57 15.90
CA VAL A 101 -8.15 7.70 16.87
C VAL A 101 -8.94 8.52 17.89
N TRP A 102 -10.14 8.04 18.24
CA TRP A 102 -10.97 8.64 19.31
C TRP A 102 -10.51 8.13 20.68
N SER A 103 -10.52 9.04 21.68
CA SER A 103 -10.42 8.60 23.07
C SER A 103 -11.63 7.74 23.47
N PRO A 104 -11.49 6.78 24.39
CA PRO A 104 -12.60 5.95 24.85
C PRO A 104 -13.79 6.75 25.42
N ASP A 105 -13.53 7.90 26.06
CA ASP A 105 -14.57 8.81 26.57
C ASP A 105 -15.20 9.71 25.50
N GLY A 106 -14.70 9.65 24.24
CA GLY A 106 -15.21 10.39 23.10
C GLY A 106 -14.92 11.89 23.11
N LYS A 107 -14.03 12.38 23.99
CA LYS A 107 -13.74 13.82 24.11
C LYS A 107 -12.58 14.30 23.25
N TRP A 108 -11.65 13.41 22.91
CA TRP A 108 -10.41 13.73 22.22
C TRP A 108 -10.21 12.90 20.95
N ILE A 109 -9.50 13.46 20.01
CA ILE A 109 -9.01 12.79 18.83
C ILE A 109 -7.48 12.96 18.80
N LEU A 110 -6.75 11.85 18.71
CA LEU A 110 -5.29 11.83 18.52
C LEU A 110 -4.93 11.56 17.09
N PHE A 111 -3.84 12.14 16.63
CA PHE A 111 -3.32 11.93 15.29
C PHE A 111 -1.84 12.29 15.19
N PRO A 112 -1.04 11.56 14.39
CA PRO A 112 0.31 11.95 14.04
C PRO A 112 0.31 13.04 12.96
N SER A 113 1.24 13.99 13.05
CA SER A 113 1.52 14.97 12.01
C SER A 113 3.00 15.15 11.79
N ASP A 114 3.45 15.14 10.52
CA ASP A 114 4.84 15.43 10.18
C ASP A 114 5.08 16.94 10.05
N LYS A 115 6.32 17.30 9.72
CA LYS A 115 6.71 18.68 9.47
C LYS A 115 7.52 18.76 8.17
N GLY A 116 7.00 19.55 7.21
CA GLY A 116 7.71 19.83 5.96
C GLY A 116 7.98 18.62 5.06
N GLY A 117 7.24 17.52 5.18
CA GLY A 117 7.41 16.30 4.40
C GLY A 117 8.58 15.40 4.86
N GLY A 118 9.19 15.70 6.01
CA GLY A 118 10.36 14.96 6.52
C GLY A 118 10.04 13.62 7.19
N GLU A 119 8.80 13.21 7.21
CA GLU A 119 8.32 11.93 7.80
C GLU A 119 8.73 11.68 9.26
N ILE A 120 9.03 12.74 10.01
CA ILE A 120 9.18 12.72 11.46
C ILE A 120 7.87 13.22 12.06
N TYR A 121 7.21 12.38 12.82
CA TYR A 121 5.83 12.61 13.27
C TYR A 121 5.77 12.86 14.77
N ASP A 122 5.25 14.00 15.17
CA ASP A 122 4.78 14.24 16.52
C ASP A 122 3.32 13.77 16.69
N LEU A 123 2.94 13.43 17.94
CA LEU A 123 1.57 13.14 18.30
C LEU A 123 0.84 14.45 18.68
N TYR A 124 -0.32 14.64 18.09
CA TYR A 124 -1.20 15.77 18.34
C TYR A 124 -2.55 15.32 18.90
N SER A 125 -3.22 16.23 19.57
CA SER A 125 -4.62 16.08 19.99
C SER A 125 -5.48 17.27 19.57
N VAL A 126 -6.77 17.00 19.37
CA VAL A 126 -7.81 18.00 19.18
C VAL A 126 -9.06 17.57 19.94
N PRO A 127 -9.81 18.52 20.58
CA PRO A 127 -11.12 18.18 21.15
C PRO A 127 -12.09 17.66 20.08
N ALA A 128 -12.85 16.63 20.39
CA ALA A 128 -13.78 16.00 19.45
C ALA A 128 -14.83 16.95 18.85
N ASN A 129 -15.15 18.03 19.55
CA ASN A 129 -16.06 19.08 19.09
C ASN A 129 -15.36 20.26 18.40
N GLY A 130 -14.06 20.11 18.10
CA GLY A 130 -13.23 21.18 17.58
C GLY A 130 -12.64 22.05 18.70
N GLY A 131 -11.58 22.77 18.39
CA GLY A 131 -10.86 23.61 19.33
C GLY A 131 -9.38 23.68 18.97
N GLU A 132 -8.54 24.00 19.95
CA GLU A 132 -7.10 24.09 19.76
C GLU A 132 -6.49 22.74 19.48
N VAL A 133 -5.65 22.68 18.44
CA VAL A 133 -4.79 21.52 18.14
C VAL A 133 -3.53 21.65 18.96
N VAL A 134 -3.23 20.65 19.77
CA VAL A 134 -2.08 20.65 20.69
C VAL A 134 -1.09 19.56 20.30
N ASN A 135 0.18 19.95 20.10
CA ASN A 135 1.28 19.01 19.98
C ASN A 135 1.62 18.45 21.39
N LEU A 136 1.51 17.13 21.57
CA LEU A 136 1.69 16.46 22.86
C LEU A 136 3.15 16.07 23.10
N THR A 137 3.88 15.66 22.07
CA THR A 137 5.23 15.08 22.22
C THR A 137 6.35 16.09 22.02
N LYS A 138 6.25 16.97 21.01
CA LYS A 138 7.20 18.06 20.74
C LYS A 138 8.65 17.59 20.59
N THR A 139 8.86 16.56 19.77
CA THR A 139 10.15 15.92 19.57
C THR A 139 10.60 16.09 18.11
N ASP A 140 11.64 16.89 17.87
CA ASP A 140 12.14 17.13 16.50
C ASP A 140 12.91 15.93 15.88
N GLU A 141 13.36 14.99 16.71
CA GLU A 141 14.25 13.89 16.31
C GLU A 141 13.64 12.48 16.60
N ILE A 142 12.36 12.43 16.94
CA ILE A 142 11.67 11.18 17.25
C ILE A 142 10.34 11.15 16.51
N SER A 143 10.03 10.01 15.90
CA SER A 143 8.75 9.79 15.24
C SER A 143 7.85 8.96 16.15
N GLU A 144 6.69 9.53 16.55
CA GLU A 144 5.63 8.88 17.29
C GLU A 144 4.43 8.65 16.39
N THR A 145 4.16 7.38 16.07
CA THR A 145 3.07 6.98 15.17
C THR A 145 2.21 5.87 15.76
N GLY A 146 1.12 5.52 15.09
CA GLY A 146 0.26 4.41 15.48
C GLY A 146 -0.33 4.53 16.88
N PRO A 147 -0.94 5.68 17.27
CA PRO A 147 -1.52 5.83 18.60
C PRO A 147 -2.70 4.88 18.80
N GLU A 148 -2.68 4.16 19.94
CA GLU A 148 -3.75 3.28 20.37
C GLU A 148 -4.06 3.53 21.85
N TRP A 149 -5.33 3.79 22.18
CA TRP A 149 -5.74 4.02 23.56
C TRP A 149 -5.81 2.73 24.38
N SER A 150 -5.33 2.80 25.62
CA SER A 150 -5.69 1.77 26.60
C SER A 150 -7.21 1.76 26.83
N PRO A 151 -7.83 0.62 27.15
CA PRO A 151 -9.29 0.52 27.32
C PRO A 151 -9.88 1.50 28.33
N ASN A 152 -9.11 1.85 29.38
CA ASN A 152 -9.54 2.80 30.41
C ASN A 152 -9.20 4.27 30.07
N GLY A 153 -8.54 4.53 28.92
CA GLY A 153 -8.18 5.87 28.47
C GLY A 153 -7.06 6.56 29.27
N SER A 154 -6.34 5.84 30.13
CA SER A 154 -5.27 6.44 30.95
C SER A 154 -3.92 6.48 30.26
N MET A 155 -3.71 5.65 29.22
CA MET A 155 -2.47 5.55 28.47
C MET A 155 -2.76 5.45 26.95
N VAL A 156 -1.73 5.78 26.17
CA VAL A 156 -1.71 5.61 24.71
C VAL A 156 -0.46 4.84 24.34
N SER A 157 -0.59 3.72 23.63
CA SER A 157 0.60 3.07 23.03
C SER A 157 0.98 3.74 21.73
N LEU A 158 2.27 3.69 21.39
CA LEU A 158 2.88 4.36 20.26
C LEU A 158 3.96 3.48 19.65
N HIS A 159 4.15 3.61 18.35
CA HIS A 159 5.40 3.25 17.70
C HIS A 159 6.38 4.41 17.89
N TYR A 160 7.53 4.13 18.47
CA TYR A 160 8.54 5.10 18.87
C TYR A 160 9.84 4.86 18.12
N LYS A 161 10.24 5.80 17.25
CA LYS A 161 11.45 5.66 16.41
C LYS A 161 12.29 6.92 16.47
N PRO A 162 13.47 6.91 17.14
CA PRO A 162 14.45 7.97 16.95
C PRO A 162 14.91 8.06 15.47
N LYS A 163 15.07 9.26 14.96
CA LYS A 163 15.47 9.53 13.57
C LYS A 163 16.75 8.79 13.15
N THR A 164 17.69 8.66 14.07
CA THR A 164 18.97 7.99 13.83
C THR A 164 18.94 6.48 14.08
N ALA A 165 17.79 5.91 14.47
CA ALA A 165 17.65 4.48 14.73
C ALA A 165 17.10 3.74 13.52
N SER A 166 17.61 2.54 13.27
CA SER A 166 17.03 1.60 12.30
C SER A 166 15.82 0.85 12.87
N VAL A 167 15.63 0.89 14.18
CA VAL A 167 14.61 0.13 14.91
C VAL A 167 13.43 1.01 15.31
N THR A 168 12.27 0.40 15.41
CA THR A 168 11.06 0.98 15.98
C THR A 168 10.70 0.19 17.23
N ASP A 169 10.41 0.88 18.32
CA ASP A 169 9.97 0.30 19.59
C ASP A 169 8.49 0.54 19.86
N ILE A 170 7.91 -0.24 20.78
CA ILE A 170 6.60 0.06 21.38
C ILE A 170 6.84 0.88 22.64
N ALA A 171 6.18 2.02 22.73
CA ALA A 171 6.17 2.88 23.91
C ALA A 171 4.73 3.12 24.41
N VAL A 172 4.60 3.58 25.63
CA VAL A 172 3.33 4.08 26.19
C VAL A 172 3.52 5.49 26.70
N MET A 173 2.53 6.34 26.42
CA MET A 173 2.43 7.70 26.95
C MET A 173 1.33 7.74 28.01
N ASP A 174 1.61 8.27 29.18
CA ASP A 174 0.61 8.60 30.19
C ASP A 174 -0.21 9.81 29.72
N TRP A 175 -1.54 9.66 29.63
CA TRP A 175 -2.40 10.70 29.08
C TRP A 175 -2.42 11.99 29.91
N SER A 176 -2.24 11.90 31.21
CA SER A 176 -2.33 13.06 32.11
C SER A 176 -1.07 13.89 32.17
N THR A 177 0.09 13.26 31.99
CA THR A 177 1.42 13.88 32.14
C THR A 177 2.15 14.01 30.79
N HIS A 178 1.72 13.31 29.76
CA HIS A 178 2.36 13.11 28.47
C HIS A 178 3.76 12.48 28.57
N ALA A 179 4.10 11.87 29.71
CA ALA A 179 5.36 11.17 29.89
C ALA A 179 5.38 9.86 29.07
N ILE A 180 6.40 9.69 28.25
CA ILE A 180 6.59 8.52 27.39
C ILE A 180 7.56 7.55 28.05
N ARG A 181 7.25 6.26 28.01
CA ARG A 181 8.11 5.16 28.46
C ARG A 181 8.13 4.05 27.43
N ASN A 182 9.33 3.66 26.97
CA ASN A 182 9.51 2.52 26.11
C ASN A 182 9.18 1.22 26.86
N LEU A 183 8.46 0.33 26.18
CA LEU A 183 8.15 -1.03 26.64
C LEU A 183 9.08 -2.06 26.00
N THR A 184 9.54 -1.80 24.79
CA THR A 184 10.55 -2.60 24.12
C THR A 184 11.85 -1.82 24.05
N ASN A 185 12.94 -2.51 23.75
CA ASN A 185 14.25 -1.92 23.59
C ASN A 185 15.01 -2.78 22.59
N GLU A 186 14.61 -2.67 21.32
CA GLU A 186 15.16 -3.47 20.24
C GLU A 186 16.65 -3.25 20.08
N LYS A 187 17.41 -4.33 19.97
CA LYS A 187 18.87 -4.32 19.84
C LYS A 187 19.35 -4.84 18.48
N ALA A 188 18.53 -5.60 17.80
CA ALA A 188 18.84 -6.09 16.47
C ALA A 188 18.50 -5.01 15.43
N ALA A 189 19.51 -4.43 14.80
CA ALA A 189 19.36 -3.32 13.87
C ALA A 189 18.42 -3.63 12.69
N ASP A 190 18.27 -4.90 12.34
CA ASP A 190 17.43 -5.44 11.29
C ASP A 190 16.04 -5.88 11.76
N HIS A 191 15.58 -5.43 12.93
CA HIS A 191 14.26 -5.75 13.48
C HIS A 191 13.49 -4.51 13.89
N LEU A 192 12.17 -4.61 13.88
CA LEU A 192 11.25 -3.54 14.28
C LEU A 192 10.02 -4.11 14.97
N TRP A 193 9.44 -3.34 15.86
CA TRP A 193 8.16 -3.62 16.47
C TRP A 193 7.05 -2.86 15.74
N THR A 194 5.99 -3.57 15.42
CA THR A 194 4.78 -3.04 14.78
C THR A 194 3.54 -3.59 15.46
N SER A 195 2.38 -3.03 15.16
CA SER A 195 1.11 -3.34 15.77
C SER A 195 1.10 -3.07 17.28
N SER A 196 -0.03 -2.73 17.83
CA SER A 196 -0.19 -2.45 19.24
C SER A 196 -1.64 -2.72 19.60
N VAL A 197 -1.91 -3.92 20.11
CA VAL A 197 -3.27 -4.37 20.47
C VAL A 197 -3.35 -4.50 21.99
N TRP A 198 -4.14 -3.65 22.64
CA TRP A 198 -4.32 -3.70 24.07
C TRP A 198 -5.18 -4.90 24.51
N SER A 199 -4.76 -5.57 25.58
CA SER A 199 -5.66 -6.51 26.27
C SER A 199 -6.87 -5.78 26.85
N PRO A 200 -8.06 -6.40 26.91
CA PRO A 200 -9.27 -5.74 27.43
C PRO A 200 -9.14 -5.24 28.87
N ASP A 201 -8.27 -5.83 29.68
CA ASP A 201 -7.99 -5.38 31.06
C ASP A 201 -6.87 -4.32 31.15
N GLY A 202 -6.27 -3.93 30.03
CA GLY A 202 -5.22 -2.92 29.93
C GLY A 202 -3.87 -3.32 30.52
N LYS A 203 -3.65 -4.60 30.86
CA LYS A 203 -2.40 -5.06 31.46
C LYS A 203 -1.33 -5.41 30.46
N PHE A 204 -1.73 -5.80 29.26
CA PHE A 204 -0.85 -6.27 28.21
C PHE A 204 -1.05 -5.51 26.91
N ILE A 205 0.02 -5.42 26.12
CA ILE A 205 -0.01 -5.06 24.72
C ILE A 205 0.46 -6.29 23.93
N TYR A 206 -0.25 -6.65 22.87
CA TYR A 206 0.18 -7.63 21.91
C TYR A 206 0.78 -6.90 20.71
N ALA A 207 2.02 -7.22 20.37
CA ALA A 207 2.76 -6.55 19.32
C ALA A 207 3.43 -7.56 18.39
N THR A 208 3.73 -7.14 17.17
CA THR A 208 4.47 -7.94 16.19
C THR A 208 5.91 -7.46 16.15
N ARG A 209 6.86 -8.38 16.27
CA ARG A 209 8.28 -8.14 16.01
C ARG A 209 8.65 -8.76 14.68
N SER A 210 9.11 -7.96 13.73
CA SER A 210 9.42 -8.36 12.36
C SER A 210 10.87 -8.08 12.02
N ASN A 211 11.47 -8.89 11.12
CA ASN A 211 12.73 -8.52 10.50
C ASN A 211 12.52 -7.42 9.43
N ALA A 212 13.58 -6.71 9.06
CA ALA A 212 13.55 -5.63 8.07
C ALA A 212 13.15 -6.11 6.67
N ALA A 213 13.40 -7.38 6.35
CA ALA A 213 12.98 -8.01 5.08
C ALA A 213 11.47 -8.29 4.98
N PHE A 214 10.71 -8.17 6.08
CA PHE A 214 9.30 -8.58 6.17
C PHE A 214 9.05 -10.03 5.73
N THR A 215 10.00 -10.91 6.01
CA THR A 215 9.95 -12.33 5.66
C THR A 215 9.83 -13.23 6.88
N ASP A 216 9.99 -12.66 8.06
CA ASP A 216 9.91 -13.33 9.34
C ASP A 216 9.33 -12.41 10.40
N SER A 217 8.35 -12.88 11.18
CA SER A 217 7.79 -12.12 12.30
C SER A 217 7.11 -13.02 13.32
N SER A 218 7.16 -12.59 14.59
CA SER A 218 6.49 -13.23 15.71
C SER A 218 5.60 -12.25 16.46
N VAL A 219 4.52 -12.77 17.04
CA VAL A 219 3.65 -12.04 17.96
C VAL A 219 4.14 -12.21 19.38
N TYR A 220 4.23 -11.10 20.10
CA TYR A 220 4.63 -11.02 21.49
C TYR A 220 3.53 -10.46 22.38
N ARG A 221 3.50 -10.88 23.63
CA ARG A 221 2.76 -10.26 24.72
C ARG A 221 3.72 -9.42 25.56
N ILE A 222 3.42 -8.16 25.79
CA ILE A 222 4.22 -7.20 26.55
C ILE A 222 3.42 -6.80 27.79
N GLU A 223 3.96 -7.03 29.00
CA GLU A 223 3.34 -6.59 30.24
C GLU A 223 3.61 -5.10 30.46
N VAL A 224 2.54 -4.29 30.48
CA VAL A 224 2.68 -2.82 30.53
C VAL A 224 3.36 -2.34 31.82
N ALA A 225 3.14 -3.01 32.96
CA ALA A 225 3.67 -2.60 34.25
C ALA A 225 5.19 -2.66 34.37
N ASN A 226 5.81 -3.69 33.81
CA ASN A 226 7.24 -3.99 33.99
C ASN A 226 8.02 -4.19 32.69
N ALA A 227 7.34 -4.08 31.54
CA ALA A 227 7.89 -4.26 30.21
C ALA A 227 8.43 -5.69 29.93
N ASN A 228 7.99 -6.71 30.65
CA ASN A 228 8.32 -8.09 30.34
C ASN A 228 7.66 -8.51 29.04
N THR A 229 8.43 -9.17 28.16
CA THR A 229 7.98 -9.66 26.87
C THR A 229 7.95 -11.18 26.84
N GLU A 230 6.93 -11.75 26.18
CA GLU A 230 6.77 -13.18 25.99
C GLU A 230 6.34 -13.47 24.54
N GLU A 231 7.11 -14.32 23.86
CA GLU A 231 6.78 -14.72 22.49
C GLU A 231 5.63 -15.72 22.48
N LEU A 232 4.60 -15.42 21.68
CA LEU A 232 3.39 -16.28 21.55
C LEU A 232 3.41 -17.19 20.33
N THR A 233 4.18 -16.85 19.31
CA THR A 233 4.26 -17.63 18.06
C THR A 233 5.67 -18.11 17.75
N PRO A 234 6.36 -18.80 18.69
CA PRO A 234 7.73 -19.26 18.46
C PRO A 234 7.81 -20.21 17.26
N HIS A 235 8.87 -20.08 16.47
CA HIS A 235 9.14 -20.90 15.30
C HIS A 235 10.64 -20.96 14.98
N GLN A 236 11.04 -21.93 14.16
CA GLN A 236 12.44 -22.10 13.76
C GLN A 236 12.68 -21.74 12.29
N ASP A 237 11.64 -21.88 11.45
CA ASP A 237 11.68 -21.51 10.05
C ASP A 237 11.17 -20.08 9.88
N ASN A 238 11.58 -19.40 8.81
CA ASN A 238 11.02 -18.09 8.49
C ASN A 238 9.51 -18.20 8.28
N SER A 239 8.75 -17.47 9.08
CA SER A 239 7.31 -17.42 9.02
C SER A 239 6.79 -16.07 9.49
N ARG A 240 5.84 -15.52 8.76
CA ARG A 240 5.24 -14.24 9.11
C ARG A 240 4.00 -14.47 9.98
N ASN A 241 4.04 -13.94 11.20
CA ASN A 241 2.90 -13.92 12.11
C ASN A 241 2.69 -12.52 12.63
N SER A 242 1.53 -11.92 12.35
CA SER A 242 1.16 -10.60 12.87
C SER A 242 -0.22 -10.64 13.51
N THR A 243 -0.47 -9.75 14.46
CA THR A 243 -1.77 -9.63 15.11
C THR A 243 -2.44 -8.31 14.77
N SER A 244 -3.77 -8.33 14.65
CA SER A 244 -4.58 -7.16 14.35
C SER A 244 -5.62 -6.86 15.42
N SER A 245 -6.07 -7.86 16.18
CA SER A 245 -7.15 -7.70 17.14
C SER A 245 -7.16 -8.81 18.17
N ILE A 246 -7.76 -8.55 19.33
CA ILE A 246 -8.02 -9.54 20.38
C ILE A 246 -9.52 -9.64 20.66
N SER A 247 -10.00 -10.85 20.97
CA SER A 247 -11.39 -11.07 21.39
C SER A 247 -11.70 -10.29 22.68
N PRO A 248 -12.94 -9.81 22.86
CA PRO A 248 -13.32 -9.00 24.04
C PRO A 248 -13.13 -9.75 25.38
N ASP A 249 -13.07 -11.06 25.39
CA ASP A 249 -12.77 -11.88 26.59
C ASP A 249 -11.27 -12.06 26.85
N GLY A 250 -10.42 -11.49 25.98
CA GLY A 250 -8.96 -11.50 26.09
C GLY A 250 -8.29 -12.85 25.81
N LYS A 251 -9.01 -13.83 25.24
CA LYS A 251 -8.48 -15.20 25.11
C LYS A 251 -7.95 -15.55 23.72
N THR A 252 -8.41 -14.85 22.68
CA THR A 252 -8.08 -15.19 21.29
C THR A 252 -7.56 -13.98 20.54
N LEU A 253 -6.37 -14.10 19.95
CA LEU A 253 -5.85 -13.12 18.99
C LEU A 253 -6.24 -13.51 17.57
N LEU A 254 -6.56 -12.51 16.78
CA LEU A 254 -6.77 -12.65 15.35
C LEU A 254 -5.43 -12.38 14.64
N LEU A 255 -4.97 -13.36 13.86
CA LEU A 255 -3.67 -13.34 13.21
C LEU A 255 -3.77 -13.33 11.69
N THR A 256 -2.79 -12.69 11.07
CA THR A 256 -2.34 -13.02 9.72
C THR A 256 -1.09 -13.88 9.83
N SER A 257 -1.10 -15.09 9.25
CA SER A 257 0.01 -16.03 9.31
C SER A 257 0.21 -16.72 7.97
N ASP A 258 1.45 -16.93 7.54
CA ASP A 258 1.77 -17.67 6.32
C ASP A 258 2.07 -19.16 6.57
N ARG A 259 1.69 -19.67 7.73
CA ARG A 259 1.74 -21.10 8.08
C ARG A 259 0.38 -21.76 7.82
N PRO A 260 0.37 -22.87 7.06
CA PRO A 260 1.36 -23.37 6.12
C PRO A 260 1.22 -22.77 4.72
N GLY A 261 2.25 -22.86 3.91
CA GLY A 261 2.12 -22.69 2.45
C GLY A 261 2.64 -21.40 1.84
N GLY A 262 3.24 -20.47 2.64
CA GLY A 262 3.92 -19.28 2.13
C GLY A 262 3.01 -18.13 1.66
N PHE A 263 1.68 -18.29 1.81
CA PHE A 263 0.70 -17.22 1.61
C PHE A 263 0.17 -16.76 2.96
N PRO A 264 0.15 -15.45 3.26
CA PRO A 264 -0.55 -14.94 4.43
C PRO A 264 -2.01 -15.36 4.42
N ASN A 265 -2.43 -15.98 5.50
CA ASN A 265 -3.79 -16.44 5.73
C ASN A 265 -4.27 -16.07 7.13
N VAL A 266 -5.58 -16.01 7.33
CA VAL A 266 -6.18 -15.67 8.61
C VAL A 266 -6.16 -16.87 9.55
N ALA A 267 -5.76 -16.65 10.79
CA ALA A 267 -5.74 -17.64 11.84
C ALA A 267 -6.20 -17.07 13.20
N LEU A 268 -6.56 -17.95 14.11
CA LEU A 268 -6.89 -17.64 15.49
C LEU A 268 -5.81 -18.23 16.41
N LEU A 269 -5.27 -17.43 17.34
CA LEU A 269 -4.33 -17.87 18.37
C LEU A 269 -5.01 -17.86 19.73
N ASP A 270 -5.13 -19.01 20.37
CA ASP A 270 -5.50 -19.09 21.77
C ASP A 270 -4.32 -18.64 22.65
N VAL A 271 -4.51 -17.55 23.40
CA VAL A 271 -3.44 -16.88 24.14
C VAL A 271 -2.84 -17.78 25.23
N ALA A 272 -3.65 -18.61 25.88
CA ALA A 272 -3.21 -19.46 26.99
C ALA A 272 -2.44 -20.68 26.51
N SER A 273 -2.96 -21.39 25.52
CA SER A 273 -2.33 -22.61 24.99
C SER A 273 -1.34 -22.35 23.85
N ARG A 274 -1.31 -21.15 23.28
CA ARG A 274 -0.55 -20.77 22.08
C ARG A 274 -0.88 -21.60 20.84
N ARG A 275 -2.05 -22.22 20.82
CA ARG A 275 -2.51 -23.00 19.67
C ARG A 275 -3.02 -22.06 18.58
N ILE A 276 -2.45 -22.21 17.37
CA ILE A 276 -2.89 -21.51 16.16
C ILE A 276 -3.87 -22.43 15.42
N THR A 277 -5.01 -21.86 15.00
CA THR A 277 -6.04 -22.54 14.20
C THR A 277 -6.30 -21.73 12.94
N SER A 278 -6.07 -22.31 11.76
CA SER A 278 -6.30 -21.65 10.48
C SER A 278 -7.80 -21.40 10.26
N VAL A 279 -8.10 -20.21 9.74
CA VAL A 279 -9.45 -19.79 9.32
C VAL A 279 -9.57 -19.86 7.79
N THR A 280 -8.55 -19.36 7.09
CA THR A 280 -8.48 -19.41 5.63
C THR A 280 -7.32 -20.29 5.18
N ASP A 281 -7.44 -20.85 3.98
CA ASP A 281 -6.38 -21.59 3.28
C ASP A 281 -6.52 -21.28 1.78
N VAL A 282 -6.10 -20.07 1.41
CA VAL A 282 -6.19 -19.59 0.04
C VAL A 282 -4.79 -19.35 -0.53
N LYS A 283 -4.64 -19.54 -1.83
CA LYS A 283 -3.39 -19.24 -2.57
C LYS A 283 -3.37 -17.77 -3.02
N TRP A 284 -3.82 -16.89 -2.14
CA TRP A 284 -3.80 -15.45 -2.20
C TRP A 284 -3.47 -14.91 -0.82
N GLU A 285 -3.26 -13.61 -0.70
CA GLU A 285 -2.99 -13.02 0.60
C GLU A 285 -4.30 -12.63 1.30
N ALA A 286 -4.61 -13.31 2.39
CA ALA A 286 -5.70 -12.96 3.28
C ALA A 286 -5.15 -12.21 4.51
N GLY A 287 -5.76 -11.08 4.84
CA GLY A 287 -5.40 -10.22 5.96
C GLY A 287 -6.47 -10.24 7.05
N ALA A 288 -6.05 -10.44 8.29
CA ALA A 288 -6.92 -10.36 9.47
C ALA A 288 -7.38 -8.92 9.72
N GLY A 289 -8.63 -8.76 10.11
CA GLY A 289 -9.23 -7.49 10.52
C GLY A 289 -9.48 -7.44 12.03
N ASP A 290 -10.73 -7.19 12.45
CA ASP A 290 -11.10 -6.95 13.83
C ASP A 290 -12.16 -7.92 14.34
N PHE A 291 -12.12 -8.23 15.65
CA PHE A 291 -13.26 -8.81 16.33
C PHE A 291 -14.39 -7.78 16.50
N SER A 292 -15.63 -8.25 16.40
CA SER A 292 -16.78 -7.45 16.81
C SER A 292 -16.73 -7.15 18.31
N PRO A 293 -17.28 -6.00 18.79
CA PRO A 293 -17.35 -5.67 20.20
C PRO A 293 -18.03 -6.74 21.08
N ASP A 294 -18.92 -7.56 20.54
CA ASP A 294 -19.53 -8.69 21.26
C ASP A 294 -18.77 -10.01 21.12
N GLY A 295 -17.67 -10.03 20.36
CA GLY A 295 -16.81 -11.19 20.15
C GLY A 295 -17.40 -12.33 19.31
N LYS A 296 -18.58 -12.16 18.72
CA LYS A 296 -19.24 -13.24 17.97
C LYS A 296 -18.77 -13.36 16.54
N THR A 297 -18.28 -12.29 15.97
CA THR A 297 -17.79 -12.23 14.59
C THR A 297 -16.44 -11.55 14.51
N PHE A 298 -15.76 -11.69 13.37
CA PHE A 298 -14.58 -10.92 13.03
C PHE A 298 -14.53 -10.68 11.53
N THR A 299 -13.77 -9.66 11.14
CA THR A 299 -13.57 -9.26 9.75
C THR A 299 -12.24 -9.78 9.21
N TYR A 300 -12.16 -9.97 7.90
CA TYR A 300 -10.91 -10.21 7.18
C TYR A 300 -11.05 -9.85 5.70
N THR A 301 -9.93 -9.74 5.01
CA THR A 301 -9.87 -9.45 3.57
C THR A 301 -9.14 -10.54 2.82
N ILE A 302 -9.42 -10.69 1.52
CA ILE A 302 -8.63 -11.52 0.61
C ILE A 302 -8.25 -10.65 -0.59
N ASN A 303 -6.95 -10.45 -0.80
CA ASN A 303 -6.40 -9.82 -1.98
C ASN A 303 -6.18 -10.89 -3.06
N ALA A 304 -7.12 -11.01 -3.97
CA ALA A 304 -7.03 -11.90 -5.11
C ALA A 304 -6.53 -11.12 -6.33
N ASP A 305 -5.25 -11.23 -6.60
CA ASP A 305 -4.60 -10.67 -7.77
C ASP A 305 -4.80 -9.14 -7.93
N GLY A 306 -4.58 -8.40 -6.82
CA GLY A 306 -4.70 -6.94 -6.81
C GLY A 306 -6.14 -6.42 -6.70
N ARG A 307 -7.12 -7.29 -6.50
CA ARG A 307 -8.49 -6.96 -6.09
C ARG A 307 -8.76 -7.50 -4.71
N THR A 308 -9.38 -6.71 -3.87
CA THR A 308 -9.61 -7.10 -2.48
C THR A 308 -11.09 -7.22 -2.19
N ASP A 309 -11.46 -8.36 -1.63
CA ASP A 309 -12.79 -8.63 -1.12
C ASP A 309 -12.80 -8.62 0.42
N ALA A 310 -13.84 -8.04 1.00
CA ALA A 310 -14.08 -7.99 2.44
C ALA A 310 -15.01 -9.11 2.89
N TYR A 311 -14.70 -9.71 4.04
CA TYR A 311 -15.43 -10.85 4.61
C TYR A 311 -15.80 -10.59 6.06
N LEU A 312 -16.91 -11.21 6.49
CA LEU A 312 -17.31 -11.33 7.89
C LEU A 312 -17.38 -12.82 8.26
N ALA A 313 -16.73 -13.22 9.35
CA ALA A 313 -16.71 -14.59 9.83
C ALA A 313 -17.35 -14.74 11.22
N GLU A 314 -17.91 -15.90 11.51
CA GLU A 314 -18.33 -16.30 12.84
C GLU A 314 -17.11 -16.71 13.67
N ALA A 315 -16.92 -16.14 14.85
CA ALA A 315 -15.77 -16.42 15.70
C ALA A 315 -15.73 -17.87 16.20
N SER A 316 -16.90 -18.50 16.41
CA SER A 316 -17.01 -19.88 16.91
C SER A 316 -16.63 -20.95 15.89
N THR A 317 -16.80 -20.68 14.59
CA THR A 317 -16.63 -21.67 13.52
C THR A 317 -15.52 -21.29 12.54
N GLY A 318 -15.10 -20.01 12.50
CA GLY A 318 -14.21 -19.45 11.49
C GLY A 318 -14.87 -19.32 10.10
N LYS A 319 -16.15 -19.67 9.94
CA LYS A 319 -16.83 -19.64 8.65
C LYS A 319 -17.11 -18.20 8.23
N GLY A 320 -16.43 -17.77 7.14
CA GLY A 320 -16.59 -16.43 6.58
C GLY A 320 -17.57 -16.37 5.41
N SER A 321 -18.19 -15.21 5.24
CA SER A 321 -19.02 -14.85 4.09
C SER A 321 -18.54 -13.54 3.50
N LYS A 322 -18.43 -13.49 2.17
CA LYS A 322 -18.07 -12.26 1.44
C LYS A 322 -19.16 -11.20 1.62
N LEU A 323 -18.77 -9.97 1.90
CA LEU A 323 -19.69 -8.84 1.93
C LEU A 323 -20.15 -8.49 0.51
N ASN A 324 -21.42 -8.09 0.40
CA ASN A 324 -21.98 -7.66 -0.87
C ASN A 324 -21.51 -6.23 -1.21
N LEU A 325 -20.35 -6.13 -1.84
CA LEU A 325 -19.70 -4.89 -2.26
C LEU A 325 -19.35 -5.00 -3.76
N PRO A 326 -19.32 -3.88 -4.51
CA PRO A 326 -18.84 -3.87 -5.89
C PRO A 326 -17.37 -4.30 -5.98
N GLU A 327 -16.95 -4.79 -7.15
CA GLU A 327 -15.54 -5.15 -7.41
C GLU A 327 -14.60 -3.93 -7.24
N GLY A 328 -13.36 -4.20 -6.85
CA GLY A 328 -12.29 -3.21 -6.62
C GLY A 328 -11.49 -3.54 -5.37
N LEU A 329 -11.01 -2.52 -4.70
CA LEU A 329 -10.37 -2.64 -3.39
C LEU A 329 -11.39 -2.37 -2.31
N ASN A 330 -11.77 -3.39 -1.58
CA ASN A 330 -12.70 -3.33 -0.47
C ASN A 330 -11.96 -3.67 0.83
N GLY A 331 -11.60 -2.68 1.60
CA GLY A 331 -10.93 -2.82 2.89
C GLY A 331 -11.79 -2.33 4.04
N PHE A 332 -11.40 -2.67 5.25
CA PHE A 332 -12.00 -2.14 6.44
C PHE A 332 -11.30 -0.83 6.82
N ALA A 333 -12.09 0.19 7.13
CA ALA A 333 -11.61 1.39 7.78
C ALA A 333 -12.05 1.35 9.25
N GLY A 334 -11.22 1.83 10.12
CA GLY A 334 -11.53 1.85 11.55
C GLY A 334 -10.27 1.67 12.38
N ASN A 335 -10.12 2.51 13.36
CA ASN A 335 -9.10 2.41 14.39
C ASN A 335 -9.75 2.81 15.73
N PRO A 336 -9.82 1.90 16.71
CA PRO A 336 -9.22 0.56 16.73
C PRO A 336 -10.04 -0.54 16.05
N THR A 337 -11.22 -0.26 15.52
CA THR A 337 -12.07 -1.28 14.90
C THR A 337 -12.96 -0.72 13.79
N ALA A 338 -13.21 -1.54 12.77
CA ALA A 338 -14.18 -1.25 11.72
C ALA A 338 -15.64 -1.33 12.17
N PHE A 339 -15.92 -2.01 13.28
CA PHE A 339 -17.27 -2.15 13.80
C PHE A 339 -17.77 -0.89 14.51
N SER A 340 -19.04 -0.56 14.31
CA SER A 340 -19.73 0.39 15.19
C SER A 340 -19.91 -0.21 16.60
N SER A 341 -19.97 0.64 17.63
CA SER A 341 -20.05 0.19 19.03
C SER A 341 -21.28 -0.68 19.36
N ASP A 342 -22.34 -0.61 18.55
CA ASP A 342 -23.57 -1.40 18.67
C ASP A 342 -23.54 -2.70 17.83
N ASN A 343 -22.43 -3.07 17.23
CA ASN A 343 -22.26 -4.22 16.33
C ASN A 343 -23.15 -4.23 15.08
N SER A 344 -23.80 -3.12 14.73
CA SER A 344 -24.78 -3.11 13.63
C SER A 344 -24.17 -2.76 12.27
N ARG A 345 -22.99 -2.13 12.25
CA ARG A 345 -22.40 -1.57 11.03
C ARG A 345 -20.90 -1.77 10.98
N LEU A 346 -20.39 -1.79 9.74
CA LEU A 346 -18.96 -1.77 9.43
C LEU A 346 -18.60 -0.50 8.66
N LEU A 347 -17.43 0.06 8.93
CA LEU A 347 -16.84 1.12 8.14
C LEU A 347 -15.93 0.49 7.08
N ILE A 348 -16.23 0.78 5.81
CA ILE A 348 -15.55 0.24 4.66
C ILE A 348 -14.79 1.37 3.95
N TYR A 349 -13.58 1.10 3.53
CA TYR A 349 -12.81 1.92 2.60
C TYR A 349 -12.84 1.23 1.24
N ARG A 350 -13.35 1.91 0.22
CA ARG A 350 -13.52 1.31 -1.10
C ARG A 350 -13.03 2.25 -2.20
N GLN A 351 -12.38 1.68 -3.21
CA GLN A 351 -12.03 2.30 -4.49
C GLN A 351 -11.97 1.26 -5.61
N SER A 352 -11.88 1.74 -6.84
CA SER A 352 -11.55 0.92 -8.02
C SER A 352 -10.77 1.76 -9.03
N SER A 353 -10.37 1.18 -10.15
CA SER A 353 -9.68 1.93 -11.21
C SER A 353 -10.51 3.08 -11.81
N THR A 354 -11.84 3.06 -11.62
CA THR A 354 -12.75 4.10 -12.13
C THR A 354 -13.40 4.96 -11.06
N GLU A 355 -13.30 4.56 -9.79
CA GLU A 355 -13.93 5.25 -8.67
C GLU A 355 -12.89 5.59 -7.61
N PRO A 356 -12.76 6.88 -7.22
CA PRO A 356 -11.83 7.27 -6.18
C PRO A 356 -12.19 6.63 -4.83
N ALA A 357 -11.22 6.63 -3.92
CA ALA A 357 -11.42 6.12 -2.59
C ALA A 357 -12.50 6.89 -1.83
N ASP A 358 -13.44 6.15 -1.26
CA ASP A 358 -14.50 6.68 -0.40
C ASP A 358 -14.76 5.79 0.81
N LEU A 359 -15.25 6.41 1.88
CA LEU A 359 -15.78 5.71 3.05
C LEU A 359 -17.23 5.30 2.79
N TRP A 360 -17.55 4.08 3.20
CA TRP A 360 -18.87 3.46 3.10
C TRP A 360 -19.26 2.89 4.45
N VAL A 361 -20.54 2.92 4.76
CA VAL A 361 -21.13 2.25 5.94
C VAL A 361 -21.90 1.04 5.44
N TYR A 362 -21.50 -0.14 5.89
CA TYR A 362 -22.18 -1.41 5.58
C TYR A 362 -23.08 -1.79 6.76
N ASP A 363 -24.39 -1.90 6.51
CA ASP A 363 -25.37 -2.37 7.49
C ASP A 363 -25.39 -3.90 7.51
N LEU A 364 -25.08 -4.49 8.65
CA LEU A 364 -24.96 -5.94 8.81
C LEU A 364 -26.32 -6.66 8.77
N LYS A 365 -27.40 -6.00 9.16
CA LYS A 365 -28.75 -6.57 9.13
C LYS A 365 -29.35 -6.51 7.72
N GLU A 366 -29.19 -5.39 7.04
CA GLU A 366 -29.71 -5.20 5.68
C GLU A 366 -28.79 -5.79 4.62
N THR A 367 -27.55 -6.13 4.97
CA THR A 367 -26.49 -6.60 4.06
C THR A 367 -26.24 -5.63 2.88
N LYS A 368 -26.26 -4.34 3.17
CA LYS A 368 -26.12 -3.26 2.18
C LYS A 368 -25.09 -2.23 2.60
N ALA A 369 -24.33 -1.76 1.62
CA ALA A 369 -23.42 -0.63 1.78
C ALA A 369 -24.08 0.68 1.33
N ARG A 370 -23.79 1.75 2.06
CA ARG A 370 -24.13 3.12 1.71
C ARG A 370 -22.86 3.96 1.68
N GLN A 371 -22.64 4.68 0.60
CA GLN A 371 -21.54 5.64 0.50
C GLN A 371 -21.71 6.77 1.51
N LEU A 372 -20.63 7.07 2.24
CA LEU A 372 -20.61 8.08 3.30
C LEU A 372 -19.90 9.35 2.84
N SER A 373 -18.80 9.22 2.12
CA SER A 373 -18.03 10.32 1.56
C SER A 373 -18.11 10.34 0.03
N PHE A 374 -17.82 11.49 -0.55
CA PHE A 374 -17.90 11.71 -2.01
C PHE A 374 -16.64 12.44 -2.47
N SER A 375 -15.63 11.68 -2.82
CA SER A 375 -14.31 12.19 -3.19
C SER A 375 -14.27 12.80 -4.58
N ALA A 376 -15.02 12.23 -5.54
CA ALA A 376 -15.11 12.75 -6.89
C ALA A 376 -15.76 14.14 -6.92
N ILE A 377 -15.19 15.06 -7.67
CA ILE A 377 -15.87 16.32 -8.01
C ILE A 377 -16.92 16.08 -9.09
N ALA A 378 -17.89 16.98 -9.22
CA ALA A 378 -19.05 16.79 -10.09
C ALA A 378 -18.67 16.49 -11.56
N SER A 379 -17.65 17.17 -12.09
CA SER A 379 -17.17 16.96 -13.47
C SER A 379 -16.64 15.55 -13.75
N LEU A 380 -16.18 14.82 -12.73
CA LEU A 380 -15.72 13.44 -12.87
C LEU A 380 -16.84 12.40 -12.85
N GLN A 381 -18.04 12.75 -12.37
CA GLN A 381 -19.19 11.83 -12.36
C GLN A 381 -19.60 11.43 -13.79
N ASP A 382 -19.47 12.36 -14.73
CA ASP A 382 -19.78 12.12 -16.16
C ASP A 382 -18.55 11.71 -16.98
N ALA A 383 -17.35 11.73 -16.41
CA ALA A 383 -16.12 11.37 -17.10
C ALA A 383 -16.13 9.88 -17.47
N LYS A 384 -15.75 9.60 -18.72
CA LYS A 384 -15.63 8.22 -19.21
C LYS A 384 -14.21 7.73 -18.95
N ILE A 385 -14.02 7.04 -17.80
CA ILE A 385 -12.73 6.49 -17.37
C ILE A 385 -12.68 5.01 -17.76
N PRO A 386 -11.71 4.57 -18.59
CA PRO A 386 -11.54 3.14 -18.90
C PRO A 386 -11.17 2.35 -17.65
N ALA A 387 -11.90 1.27 -17.39
CA ALA A 387 -11.59 0.36 -16.29
C ALA A 387 -10.31 -0.44 -16.57
N ALA A 388 -9.58 -0.78 -15.52
CA ALA A 388 -8.45 -1.68 -15.59
C ALA A 388 -8.88 -3.08 -16.03
N GLN A 389 -8.09 -3.68 -16.91
CA GLN A 389 -8.21 -5.09 -17.30
C GLN A 389 -7.07 -5.86 -16.65
N LEU A 390 -7.39 -6.99 -16.02
CA LEU A 390 -6.38 -7.87 -15.45
C LEU A 390 -5.81 -8.76 -16.56
N VAL A 391 -4.49 -8.72 -16.75
CA VAL A 391 -3.79 -9.50 -17.78
C VAL A 391 -2.67 -10.32 -17.17
N HIS A 392 -2.39 -11.47 -17.77
CA HIS A 392 -1.26 -12.32 -17.42
C HIS A 392 -0.40 -12.58 -18.64
N TYR A 393 0.91 -12.46 -18.50
CA TYR A 393 1.87 -12.83 -19.55
C TYR A 393 2.98 -13.70 -19.00
N LYS A 394 3.66 -14.43 -19.89
CA LYS A 394 4.85 -15.20 -19.55
C LYS A 394 6.10 -14.35 -19.71
N SER A 395 6.92 -14.33 -18.68
CA SER A 395 8.24 -13.72 -18.70
C SER A 395 9.27 -14.61 -19.40
N PHE A 396 10.51 -14.17 -19.46
CA PHE A 396 11.62 -14.82 -20.16
C PHE A 396 11.89 -16.27 -19.70
N ASP A 397 11.61 -16.58 -18.45
CA ASP A 397 11.81 -17.88 -17.81
C ASP A 397 10.52 -18.72 -17.69
N GLY A 398 9.40 -18.22 -18.27
CA GLY A 398 8.09 -18.87 -18.21
C GLY A 398 7.27 -18.55 -16.95
N LYS A 399 7.81 -17.76 -16.01
CA LYS A 399 7.06 -17.25 -14.84
C LYS A 399 5.86 -16.43 -15.31
N THR A 400 4.70 -16.66 -14.69
CA THR A 400 3.51 -15.85 -14.95
C THR A 400 3.62 -14.56 -14.19
N ILE A 401 3.45 -13.45 -14.91
CA ILE A 401 3.41 -12.10 -14.36
C ILE A 401 2.00 -11.56 -14.54
N SER A 402 1.41 -11.06 -13.47
CA SER A 402 0.14 -10.36 -13.48
C SER A 402 0.37 -8.87 -13.74
N ALA A 403 -0.56 -8.22 -14.44
CA ALA A 403 -0.50 -6.79 -14.67
C ALA A 403 -1.90 -6.19 -14.80
N PHE A 404 -2.03 -4.94 -14.43
CA PHE A 404 -3.19 -4.14 -14.82
C PHE A 404 -2.93 -3.44 -16.14
N PHE A 405 -3.94 -3.43 -16.99
CA PHE A 405 -3.86 -2.92 -18.35
C PHE A 405 -5.00 -1.95 -18.64
N TRP A 406 -4.68 -0.80 -19.20
CA TRP A 406 -5.68 0.19 -19.60
C TRP A 406 -5.51 0.53 -21.07
N VAL A 407 -6.62 0.50 -21.81
CA VAL A 407 -6.68 0.93 -23.19
C VAL A 407 -7.69 2.09 -23.32
N PRO A 408 -7.32 3.20 -23.98
CA PRO A 408 -8.25 4.30 -24.24
C PRO A 408 -9.51 3.85 -24.97
N TYR A 409 -10.62 4.52 -24.72
CA TYR A 409 -11.81 4.36 -25.55
C TYR A 409 -11.57 4.84 -26.99
N ASN A 410 -12.27 4.28 -27.94
CA ASN A 410 -12.28 4.68 -29.35
C ASN A 410 -10.91 4.57 -30.05
N LEU A 411 -9.98 3.80 -29.51
CA LEU A 411 -8.64 3.65 -30.06
C LEU A 411 -8.64 2.70 -31.28
N ARG A 412 -7.93 3.04 -32.33
CA ARG A 412 -7.72 2.16 -33.48
C ARG A 412 -6.62 1.14 -33.19
N ARG A 413 -6.84 -0.09 -33.61
CA ARG A 413 -5.83 -1.16 -33.56
C ARG A 413 -5.00 -1.15 -34.84
N ASP A 414 -4.17 -0.15 -35.05
CA ASP A 414 -3.35 0.08 -36.22
C ASP A 414 -1.84 0.14 -35.94
N GLY A 415 -1.46 -0.10 -34.69
CA GLY A 415 -0.05 -0.11 -34.27
C GLY A 415 0.61 1.28 -34.29
N THR A 416 -0.17 2.36 -34.20
CA THR A 416 0.37 3.74 -34.28
C THR A 416 0.36 4.50 -32.96
N ASN A 417 -0.32 3.99 -31.94
CA ASN A 417 -0.53 4.72 -30.70
C ASN A 417 0.67 4.60 -29.75
N PRO A 418 0.87 5.58 -28.84
CA PRO A 418 1.89 5.50 -27.81
C PRO A 418 1.49 4.55 -26.67
N GLY A 419 2.48 3.94 -26.04
CA GLY A 419 2.30 3.09 -24.85
C GLY A 419 3.23 3.45 -23.73
N ILE A 420 2.82 3.13 -22.50
CA ILE A 420 3.60 3.37 -21.27
C ILE A 420 3.66 2.06 -20.47
N VAL A 421 4.86 1.69 -20.05
CA VAL A 421 5.10 0.70 -18.99
C VAL A 421 5.28 1.46 -17.67
N LEU A 422 4.56 1.02 -16.64
CA LEU A 422 4.46 1.72 -15.36
C LEU A 422 4.89 0.79 -14.20
N PRO A 423 6.20 0.62 -13.95
CA PRO A 423 6.68 -0.11 -12.77
C PRO A 423 6.24 0.55 -11.47
N HIS A 424 5.83 -0.28 -10.49
CA HIS A 424 5.46 0.20 -9.16
C HIS A 424 6.67 0.39 -8.24
N GLY A 425 6.48 1.13 -7.15
CA GLY A 425 7.46 1.29 -6.07
C GLY A 425 7.54 0.05 -5.17
N GLY A 426 8.53 0.00 -4.30
CA GLY A 426 8.77 -1.09 -3.37
C GLY A 426 10.24 -1.46 -3.26
N PRO A 427 10.71 -2.64 -3.72
CA PRO A 427 10.05 -3.67 -4.56
C PRO A 427 8.90 -4.42 -3.90
N THR A 428 8.88 -4.49 -2.57
CA THR A 428 7.85 -5.17 -1.78
C THR A 428 6.54 -4.36 -1.79
N GLY A 429 5.88 -4.34 -2.95
CA GLY A 429 4.64 -3.63 -3.23
C GLY A 429 3.79 -4.35 -4.26
N GLN A 430 2.66 -3.77 -4.66
CA GLN A 430 1.76 -4.33 -5.66
C GLN A 430 1.00 -3.22 -6.39
N THR A 431 0.90 -3.30 -7.71
CA THR A 431 -0.12 -2.59 -8.47
C THR A 431 -1.46 -3.27 -8.23
N VAL A 432 -2.46 -2.50 -7.84
CA VAL A 432 -3.80 -2.99 -7.48
C VAL A 432 -4.87 -2.22 -8.24
N ASP A 433 -6.12 -2.72 -8.25
CA ASP A 433 -7.28 -2.10 -8.92
C ASP A 433 -7.70 -0.81 -8.18
N SER A 434 -6.90 0.25 -8.28
CA SER A 434 -7.09 1.52 -7.57
C SER A 434 -7.27 2.71 -8.52
N PHE A 435 -7.86 3.79 -8.00
CA PHE A 435 -8.01 5.05 -8.72
C PHE A 435 -6.66 5.77 -8.88
N ASN A 436 -5.97 5.49 -9.97
CA ASN A 436 -4.66 6.07 -10.24
C ASN A 436 -4.80 7.30 -11.17
N ARG A 437 -4.64 8.50 -10.61
CA ARG A 437 -4.75 9.76 -11.33
C ARG A 437 -3.77 9.89 -12.50
N THR A 438 -2.56 9.38 -12.34
CA THR A 438 -1.52 9.37 -13.40
C THR A 438 -1.96 8.50 -14.57
N VAL A 439 -2.42 7.27 -14.29
CA VAL A 439 -2.93 6.35 -15.32
C VAL A 439 -4.13 6.97 -16.04
N ILE A 440 -5.11 7.47 -15.30
CA ILE A 440 -6.32 8.10 -15.87
C ILE A 440 -5.94 9.29 -16.77
N THR A 441 -4.99 10.11 -16.31
CA THR A 441 -4.48 11.24 -17.11
C THR A 441 -3.89 10.79 -18.43
N LEU A 442 -3.04 9.77 -18.43
CA LEU A 442 -2.39 9.23 -19.62
C LEU A 442 -3.39 8.54 -20.54
N VAL A 443 -4.20 7.64 -19.99
CA VAL A 443 -5.15 6.84 -20.79
C VAL A 443 -6.20 7.72 -21.45
N SER A 444 -6.76 8.71 -20.73
CA SER A 444 -7.73 9.65 -21.34
C SER A 444 -7.13 10.52 -22.45
N ARG A 445 -5.80 10.57 -22.56
CA ARG A 445 -5.05 11.28 -23.60
C ARG A 445 -4.50 10.38 -24.71
N GLY A 446 -4.95 9.12 -24.77
CA GLY A 446 -4.63 8.19 -25.85
C GLY A 446 -3.40 7.30 -25.63
N TYR A 447 -2.82 7.28 -24.42
CA TYR A 447 -1.76 6.33 -24.08
C TYR A 447 -2.34 4.98 -23.66
N VAL A 448 -1.81 3.89 -24.19
CA VAL A 448 -2.09 2.54 -23.68
C VAL A 448 -1.11 2.28 -22.52
N VAL A 449 -1.61 1.85 -21.37
CA VAL A 449 -0.80 1.70 -20.16
C VAL A 449 -0.83 0.26 -19.67
N ILE A 450 0.34 -0.29 -19.31
CA ILE A 450 0.48 -1.56 -18.58
C ILE A 450 1.28 -1.32 -17.31
N ALA A 451 0.78 -1.83 -16.18
CA ALA A 451 1.42 -1.75 -14.87
C ALA A 451 1.58 -3.17 -14.29
N PRO A 452 2.75 -3.80 -14.47
CA PRO A 452 2.99 -5.16 -14.05
C PRO A 452 3.28 -5.27 -12.55
N ASN A 453 2.99 -6.46 -12.00
CA ASN A 453 3.45 -6.93 -10.71
C ASN A 453 4.63 -7.88 -10.94
N VAL A 454 5.81 -7.31 -11.09
CA VAL A 454 7.04 -8.05 -11.38
C VAL A 454 7.43 -8.94 -10.19
N ARG A 455 8.32 -9.93 -10.42
CA ARG A 455 8.91 -10.69 -9.30
C ARG A 455 9.48 -9.74 -8.25
N GLY A 456 9.28 -10.06 -6.97
CA GLY A 456 9.52 -9.15 -5.84
C GLY A 456 8.25 -8.51 -5.29
N SER A 457 7.14 -8.49 -6.07
CA SER A 457 5.86 -7.93 -5.64
C SER A 457 5.20 -8.78 -4.54
N THR A 458 4.40 -8.12 -3.68
CA THR A 458 3.48 -8.77 -2.73
C THR A 458 2.20 -9.22 -3.43
N GLY A 459 1.36 -9.99 -2.73
CA GLY A 459 0.10 -10.51 -3.27
C GLY A 459 0.18 -11.92 -3.87
N TYR A 460 1.39 -12.43 -4.09
CA TYR A 460 1.65 -13.67 -4.82
C TYR A 460 2.43 -14.70 -3.99
N GLY A 461 2.50 -14.51 -2.68
CA GLY A 461 3.20 -15.38 -1.73
C GLY A 461 4.69 -15.09 -1.59
N ILE A 462 5.30 -15.69 -0.55
CA ILE A 462 6.67 -15.37 -0.13
C ILE A 462 7.74 -15.73 -1.17
N ASP A 463 7.54 -16.80 -1.93
CA ASP A 463 8.51 -17.22 -2.96
C ASP A 463 8.56 -16.23 -4.13
N PHE A 464 7.43 -15.63 -4.49
CA PHE A 464 7.36 -14.59 -5.50
C PHE A 464 7.96 -13.28 -4.98
N GLN A 465 7.66 -12.91 -3.74
CA GLN A 465 8.21 -11.73 -3.08
C GLN A 465 9.74 -11.79 -2.97
N LYS A 466 10.32 -12.97 -2.73
CA LYS A 466 11.79 -13.15 -2.63
C LYS A 466 12.49 -13.34 -3.98
N ALA A 467 11.75 -13.43 -5.08
CA ALA A 467 12.30 -13.87 -6.37
C ALA A 467 13.25 -12.86 -7.05
N ASN A 468 13.43 -11.66 -6.49
CA ASN A 468 14.39 -10.66 -6.94
C ASN A 468 15.48 -10.35 -5.90
N VAL A 469 15.55 -11.07 -4.77
CA VAL A 469 16.60 -10.90 -3.78
C VAL A 469 17.97 -11.20 -4.41
N LYS A 470 18.91 -10.27 -4.24
CA LYS A 470 20.23 -10.24 -4.89
C LYS A 470 20.22 -10.20 -6.44
N ASP A 471 19.06 -9.86 -7.02
CA ASP A 471 18.86 -9.78 -8.48
C ASP A 471 18.05 -8.54 -8.90
N LEU A 472 18.12 -7.45 -8.11
CA LEU A 472 17.42 -6.20 -8.42
C LEU A 472 17.89 -5.63 -9.77
N GLY A 473 16.96 -5.28 -10.65
CA GLY A 473 17.25 -4.86 -12.02
C GLY A 473 17.78 -5.99 -12.92
N GLY A 474 17.54 -7.24 -12.51
CA GLY A 474 17.80 -8.46 -13.27
C GLY A 474 16.51 -9.07 -13.78
N GLY A 475 16.00 -10.12 -13.12
CA GLY A 475 14.78 -10.79 -13.53
C GLY A 475 13.53 -9.94 -13.49
N ASP A 476 13.43 -9.02 -12.54
CA ASP A 476 12.33 -8.04 -12.43
C ASP A 476 12.34 -7.03 -13.59
N LEU A 477 13.52 -6.60 -14.06
CA LEU A 477 13.65 -5.79 -15.27
C LEU A 477 13.22 -6.57 -16.53
N GLU A 478 13.56 -7.83 -16.63
CA GLU A 478 13.09 -8.66 -17.75
C GLU A 478 11.56 -8.83 -17.74
N ASP A 479 10.94 -8.90 -16.55
CA ASP A 479 9.47 -8.89 -16.42
C ASP A 479 8.86 -7.61 -17.03
N GLU A 480 9.48 -6.43 -16.84
CA GLU A 480 9.09 -5.16 -17.46
C GLU A 480 9.28 -5.17 -19.00
N VAL A 481 10.37 -5.75 -19.48
CA VAL A 481 10.62 -5.91 -20.93
C VAL A 481 9.52 -6.77 -21.57
N PHE A 482 9.10 -7.83 -20.88
CA PHE A 482 8.00 -8.68 -21.35
C PHE A 482 6.62 -8.02 -21.20
N ALA A 483 6.42 -7.11 -20.23
CA ALA A 483 5.25 -6.24 -20.18
C ALA A 483 5.18 -5.32 -21.40
N ARG A 484 6.31 -4.69 -21.78
CA ARG A 484 6.41 -3.91 -23.04
C ARG A 484 6.07 -4.77 -24.25
N LYS A 485 6.58 -6.00 -24.30
CA LYS A 485 6.26 -6.93 -25.41
C LYS A 485 4.75 -7.21 -25.47
N PHE A 486 4.11 -7.54 -24.34
CA PHE A 486 2.67 -7.76 -24.27
C PHE A 486 1.89 -6.52 -24.77
N LEU A 487 2.32 -5.31 -24.33
CA LEU A 487 1.74 -4.04 -24.73
C LEU A 487 1.75 -3.84 -26.26
N VAL A 488 2.88 -4.10 -26.91
CA VAL A 488 3.06 -4.01 -28.37
C VAL A 488 2.27 -5.11 -29.09
N ASP A 489 2.27 -6.33 -28.58
CA ASP A 489 1.59 -7.49 -29.16
C ASP A 489 0.05 -7.33 -29.18
N THR A 490 -0.53 -6.39 -28.40
CA THR A 490 -1.94 -6.03 -28.52
C THR A 490 -2.31 -5.51 -29.90
N GLY A 491 -1.33 -4.96 -30.64
CA GLY A 491 -1.50 -4.35 -31.96
C GLY A 491 -2.08 -2.92 -31.91
N TYR A 492 -2.23 -2.32 -30.74
CA TYR A 492 -2.58 -0.91 -30.60
C TYR A 492 -1.36 0.00 -30.63
N VAL A 493 -0.24 -0.44 -30.09
CA VAL A 493 0.92 0.38 -29.76
C VAL A 493 2.03 0.23 -30.81
N ALA A 494 2.59 1.36 -31.22
CA ALA A 494 3.80 1.39 -32.04
C ALA A 494 5.03 1.03 -31.20
N GLU A 495 5.83 0.07 -31.68
CA GLU A 495 7.01 -0.41 -30.95
C GLU A 495 8.00 0.72 -30.60
N GLN A 496 8.19 1.68 -31.50
CA GLN A 496 9.08 2.82 -31.33
C GLN A 496 8.45 3.99 -30.50
N ARG A 497 7.22 3.84 -30.00
CA ARG A 497 6.50 4.85 -29.20
C ARG A 497 6.16 4.35 -27.80
N VAL A 498 7.03 3.53 -27.23
CA VAL A 498 6.86 3.04 -25.85
C VAL A 498 7.76 3.82 -24.91
N GLY A 499 7.15 4.44 -23.91
CA GLY A 499 7.81 5.08 -22.78
C GLY A 499 7.75 4.21 -21.52
N ILE A 500 8.56 4.59 -20.53
CA ILE A 500 8.55 3.99 -19.19
C ILE A 500 8.53 5.09 -18.14
N MET A 501 7.77 4.90 -17.06
CA MET A 501 7.79 5.82 -15.94
C MET A 501 7.48 5.10 -14.63
N GLY A 502 8.09 5.57 -13.55
CA GLY A 502 7.76 5.09 -12.21
C GLY A 502 8.33 5.97 -11.12
N GLY A 503 7.92 5.73 -9.88
CA GLY A 503 8.42 6.41 -8.69
C GLY A 503 9.08 5.44 -7.71
N SER A 504 10.05 5.92 -6.91
CA SER A 504 10.76 5.10 -5.94
C SER A 504 11.46 3.92 -6.62
N TYR A 505 11.24 2.70 -6.18
CA TYR A 505 11.72 1.52 -6.91
C TYR A 505 11.27 1.48 -8.37
N GLY A 506 10.07 1.99 -8.71
CA GLY A 506 9.63 2.17 -10.09
C GLY A 506 10.48 3.19 -10.87
N GLY A 507 10.96 4.24 -10.20
CA GLY A 507 11.95 5.18 -10.74
C GLY A 507 13.31 4.52 -10.98
N TYR A 508 13.76 3.72 -10.02
CA TYR A 508 14.92 2.84 -10.16
C TYR A 508 14.79 1.92 -11.38
N MET A 509 13.66 1.20 -11.51
CA MET A 509 13.39 0.33 -12.66
C MET A 509 13.40 1.10 -13.98
N THR A 510 12.88 2.33 -13.97
CA THR A 510 12.94 3.23 -15.13
C THR A 510 14.40 3.52 -15.54
N LEU A 511 15.25 3.86 -14.58
CA LEU A 511 16.68 4.11 -14.82
C LEU A 511 17.43 2.85 -15.28
N MET A 512 17.14 1.69 -14.64
CA MET A 512 17.71 0.40 -15.08
C MET A 512 17.28 0.05 -16.51
N ALA A 513 16.00 0.24 -16.84
CA ALA A 513 15.44 -0.06 -18.15
C ALA A 513 16.12 0.75 -19.26
N ILE A 514 16.23 2.07 -19.10
CA ILE A 514 16.85 2.92 -20.12
C ILE A 514 18.38 2.73 -20.20
N GLY A 515 19.01 2.31 -19.10
CA GLY A 515 20.45 2.04 -19.06
C GLY A 515 20.83 0.68 -19.64
N LYS A 516 20.16 -0.40 -19.24
CA LYS A 516 20.46 -1.78 -19.69
C LYS A 516 19.82 -2.15 -21.03
N LYS A 517 18.67 -1.54 -21.38
CA LYS A 517 17.90 -1.84 -22.60
C LYS A 517 17.62 -0.54 -23.39
N PRO A 518 18.67 0.21 -23.79
CA PRO A 518 18.53 1.58 -24.30
C PRO A 518 17.71 1.70 -25.60
N ASP A 519 17.61 0.62 -26.37
CA ASP A 519 16.92 0.61 -27.66
C ASP A 519 15.41 0.38 -27.54
N LEU A 520 14.91 0.02 -26.35
CA LEU A 520 13.52 -0.33 -26.17
C LEU A 520 12.62 0.86 -25.78
N TRP A 521 13.20 1.96 -25.32
CA TRP A 521 12.47 3.05 -24.68
C TRP A 521 12.64 4.37 -25.44
N ALA A 522 11.53 4.96 -25.86
CA ALA A 522 11.52 6.21 -26.62
C ALA A 522 11.54 7.46 -25.73
N ALA A 523 11.05 7.37 -24.49
CA ALA A 523 11.10 8.42 -23.48
C ALA A 523 10.99 7.82 -22.08
N ALA A 524 11.50 8.52 -21.09
CA ALA A 524 11.43 8.10 -19.69
C ALA A 524 11.06 9.24 -18.75
N VAL A 525 10.34 8.90 -17.68
CA VAL A 525 10.07 9.79 -16.54
C VAL A 525 10.39 9.04 -15.26
N GLU A 526 11.39 9.47 -14.54
CA GLU A 526 11.66 8.93 -13.21
C GLU A 526 11.22 9.92 -12.14
N GLN A 527 10.66 9.43 -11.06
CA GLN A 527 10.24 10.19 -9.90
C GLN A 527 10.95 9.61 -8.68
N TYR A 528 11.81 10.41 -8.05
CA TYR A 528 12.56 10.00 -6.85
C TYR A 528 13.11 8.57 -6.95
N GLY A 529 13.80 8.26 -8.05
CA GLY A 529 14.38 6.94 -8.33
C GLY A 529 15.82 6.81 -7.88
N ILE A 530 16.24 5.58 -7.55
CA ILE A 530 17.59 5.26 -7.07
C ILE A 530 18.53 5.10 -8.27
N ILE A 531 19.65 5.82 -8.30
CA ILE A 531 20.70 5.68 -9.31
C ILE A 531 21.87 4.81 -8.82
N ASN A 532 22.13 4.82 -7.51
CA ASN A 532 23.30 4.14 -6.95
C ASN A 532 23.01 3.62 -5.53
N TRP A 533 22.79 2.33 -5.37
CA TRP A 533 22.49 1.70 -4.09
C TRP A 533 23.55 1.92 -3.00
N LEU A 534 24.78 2.25 -3.35
CA LEU A 534 25.83 2.54 -2.38
C LEU A 534 25.70 3.95 -1.79
N THR A 535 25.45 4.97 -2.65
CA THR A 535 25.21 6.33 -2.16
C THR A 535 23.85 6.46 -1.48
N MET A 536 22.89 5.65 -1.90
CA MET A 536 21.62 5.51 -1.23
C MET A 536 21.79 5.14 0.25
N LEU A 537 22.52 4.05 0.55
CA LEU A 537 22.84 3.61 1.91
C LEU A 537 23.55 4.67 2.78
N GLU A 538 24.23 5.64 2.17
CA GLU A 538 24.95 6.68 2.92
C GLU A 538 24.03 7.79 3.44
N HIS A 539 22.86 7.99 2.79
CA HIS A 539 22.06 9.19 3.00
C HIS A 539 20.60 8.94 3.39
N GLU A 540 20.09 7.71 3.23
CA GLU A 540 18.70 7.37 3.52
C GLU A 540 18.40 7.11 5.01
N ASP A 541 17.12 6.94 5.31
CA ASP A 541 16.66 6.54 6.66
C ASP A 541 17.31 5.23 7.12
N PRO A 542 17.83 5.14 8.36
CA PRO A 542 18.54 3.95 8.85
C PRO A 542 17.76 2.63 8.80
N PHE A 543 16.42 2.67 8.91
CA PHE A 543 15.61 1.47 8.74
C PHE A 543 15.65 0.97 7.29
N LEU A 544 15.60 1.88 6.32
CA LEU A 544 15.67 1.51 4.91
C LEU A 544 17.04 0.91 4.55
N GLN A 545 18.12 1.37 5.18
CA GLN A 545 19.44 0.74 5.02
C GLN A 545 19.41 -0.77 5.37
N GLU A 546 18.75 -1.15 6.48
CA GLU A 546 18.63 -2.56 6.87
C GLU A 546 17.68 -3.33 5.93
N TYR A 547 16.59 -2.70 5.47
CA TYR A 547 15.73 -3.26 4.45
C TYR A 547 16.49 -3.53 3.14
N GLU A 548 17.28 -2.58 2.64
CA GLU A 548 18.07 -2.74 1.42
C GLU A 548 19.16 -3.80 1.55
N LYS A 549 19.86 -3.86 2.69
CA LYS A 549 20.80 -4.94 2.98
C LYS A 549 20.12 -6.31 2.96
N SER A 550 18.86 -6.40 3.35
CA SER A 550 18.09 -7.64 3.26
C SER A 550 17.83 -8.10 1.81
N LEU A 551 17.76 -7.14 0.88
CA LEU A 551 17.55 -7.40 -0.55
C LEU A 551 18.84 -7.61 -1.31
N LEU A 552 19.90 -6.87 -1.00
CA LEU A 552 21.16 -6.83 -1.75
C LEU A 552 22.32 -7.58 -1.07
N GLY A 553 22.24 -7.78 0.25
CA GLY A 553 23.29 -8.36 1.06
C GLY A 553 24.22 -7.32 1.69
N ASP A 554 25.38 -7.76 2.15
CA ASP A 554 26.39 -6.91 2.78
C ASP A 554 27.10 -6.05 1.72
N PRO A 555 27.14 -4.71 1.81
CA PRO A 555 27.68 -3.83 0.76
C PRO A 555 29.18 -4.03 0.45
N VAL A 556 29.92 -4.67 1.37
CA VAL A 556 31.35 -4.99 1.18
C VAL A 556 31.52 -6.38 0.59
N LYS A 557 30.87 -7.39 1.16
CA LYS A 557 30.98 -8.79 0.73
C LYS A 557 30.25 -9.06 -0.59
N ASP A 558 29.07 -8.44 -0.75
CA ASP A 558 28.19 -8.60 -1.91
C ASP A 558 28.35 -7.40 -2.88
N ARG A 559 29.52 -6.76 -2.93
CA ARG A 559 29.78 -5.56 -3.75
C ARG A 559 29.35 -5.70 -5.21
N GLU A 560 29.56 -6.86 -5.81
CA GLU A 560 29.16 -7.12 -7.20
C GLU A 560 27.63 -7.07 -7.38
N VAL A 561 26.85 -7.50 -6.37
CA VAL A 561 25.39 -7.40 -6.39
C VAL A 561 24.97 -5.92 -6.43
N TYR A 562 25.55 -5.08 -5.59
CA TYR A 562 25.30 -3.64 -5.59
C TYR A 562 25.69 -2.96 -6.91
N ASP A 563 26.85 -3.30 -7.46
CA ASP A 563 27.31 -2.75 -8.73
C ASP A 563 26.39 -3.17 -9.90
N ASN A 564 25.93 -4.41 -9.95
CA ASN A 564 25.02 -4.92 -10.97
C ASN A 564 23.58 -4.39 -10.83
N ALA A 565 23.16 -4.09 -9.61
CA ALA A 565 21.88 -3.49 -9.31
C ALA A 565 21.86 -1.96 -9.49
N SER A 566 22.99 -1.27 -9.56
CA SER A 566 23.02 0.20 -9.58
C SER A 566 22.96 0.76 -11.01
N PRO A 567 21.91 1.51 -11.38
CA PRO A 567 21.76 2.11 -12.70
C PRO A 567 22.94 3.00 -13.12
N ILE A 568 23.68 3.58 -12.17
CA ILE A 568 24.85 4.42 -12.46
C ILE A 568 25.89 3.72 -13.35
N ARG A 569 25.94 2.38 -13.29
CA ARG A 569 26.84 1.55 -14.12
C ARG A 569 26.41 1.49 -15.59
N PHE A 570 25.14 1.74 -15.87
CA PHE A 570 24.53 1.50 -17.18
C PHE A 570 23.98 2.79 -17.82
N ILE A 571 23.65 3.81 -17.03
CA ILE A 571 22.91 4.99 -17.45
C ILE A 571 23.60 5.79 -18.56
N ARG A 572 24.92 5.68 -18.69
CA ARG A 572 25.68 6.27 -19.81
C ARG A 572 25.30 5.66 -21.18
N ASN A 573 24.67 4.49 -21.22
CA ASN A 573 24.17 3.88 -22.46
C ASN A 573 22.77 4.41 -22.85
N ALA A 574 22.04 5.04 -21.95
CA ALA A 574 20.68 5.50 -22.19
C ALA A 574 20.59 6.39 -23.44
N ARG A 575 19.54 6.19 -24.23
CA ARG A 575 19.20 7.00 -25.42
C ARG A 575 17.92 7.78 -25.23
N ALA A 576 17.02 7.30 -24.38
CA ALA A 576 15.75 7.95 -24.10
C ALA A 576 15.97 9.33 -23.46
N PRO A 577 15.27 10.39 -23.91
CA PRO A 577 15.16 11.62 -23.15
C PRO A 577 14.52 11.33 -21.79
N LEU A 578 15.04 11.96 -20.72
CA LEU A 578 14.68 11.70 -19.33
C LEU A 578 14.12 12.97 -18.65
N LEU A 579 12.94 12.84 -18.03
CA LEU A 579 12.42 13.80 -17.06
C LEU A 579 12.63 13.25 -15.65
N VAL A 580 13.20 14.09 -14.77
CA VAL A 580 13.48 13.79 -13.36
C VAL A 580 12.61 14.68 -12.47
N LEU A 581 11.87 14.07 -11.54
CA LEU A 581 11.00 14.79 -10.60
C LEU A 581 11.32 14.35 -9.17
N GLN A 582 11.76 15.28 -8.31
CA GLN A 582 12.31 14.96 -6.99
C GLN A 582 11.76 15.89 -5.89
N GLY A 583 11.45 15.34 -4.72
CA GLY A 583 11.21 16.11 -3.50
C GLY A 583 12.53 16.49 -2.82
N GLU A 584 12.68 17.75 -2.35
CA GLU A 584 13.93 18.17 -1.73
C GLU A 584 14.16 17.60 -0.32
N ASN A 585 13.08 17.24 0.38
CA ASN A 585 13.11 16.71 1.74
C ASN A 585 12.88 15.18 1.79
N ASP A 586 13.11 14.49 0.69
CA ASP A 586 12.93 13.05 0.62
C ASP A 586 14.01 12.34 1.43
N ILE A 587 13.60 11.66 2.52
CA ILE A 587 14.49 10.89 3.40
C ILE A 587 14.58 9.42 3.01
N ARG A 588 13.72 8.97 2.07
CA ARG A 588 13.73 7.58 1.58
C ARG A 588 14.63 7.43 0.37
N VAL A 589 14.51 8.35 -0.61
CA VAL A 589 15.40 8.46 -1.76
C VAL A 589 15.95 9.88 -1.79
N PRO A 590 17.12 10.10 -1.21
CA PRO A 590 17.73 11.42 -1.11
C PRO A 590 17.91 12.08 -2.47
N LYS A 591 17.74 13.41 -2.53
CA LYS A 591 17.83 14.18 -3.78
C LYS A 591 19.18 14.02 -4.49
N GLU A 592 20.21 13.64 -3.78
CA GLU A 592 21.55 13.35 -4.29
C GLU A 592 21.52 12.24 -5.35
N GLU A 593 20.55 11.32 -5.28
CA GLU A 593 20.34 10.29 -6.30
C GLU A 593 19.88 10.92 -7.63
N ALA A 594 18.91 11.85 -7.58
CA ALA A 594 18.46 12.59 -8.75
C ALA A 594 19.56 13.51 -9.32
N GLU A 595 20.35 14.19 -8.46
CA GLU A 595 21.45 15.05 -8.86
C GLU A 595 22.53 14.28 -9.64
N GLN A 596 22.85 13.05 -9.24
CA GLN A 596 23.80 12.17 -9.93
C GLN A 596 23.31 11.83 -11.36
N VAL A 597 22.07 11.41 -11.54
CA VAL A 597 21.56 11.06 -12.88
C VAL A 597 21.51 12.26 -13.79
N VAL A 598 21.09 13.43 -13.28
CA VAL A 598 21.06 14.69 -14.05
C VAL A 598 22.46 15.09 -14.49
N SER A 599 23.45 14.99 -13.60
CA SER A 599 24.85 15.30 -13.91
C SER A 599 25.38 14.41 -15.05
N ILE A 600 25.16 13.07 -14.95
CA ILE A 600 25.62 12.14 -15.97
C ILE A 600 24.99 12.40 -17.34
N TYR A 601 23.69 12.71 -17.38
CA TYR A 601 23.01 13.05 -18.63
C TYR A 601 23.60 14.30 -19.28
N LYS A 602 23.83 15.36 -18.49
CA LYS A 602 24.45 16.61 -18.95
C LYS A 602 25.87 16.38 -19.46
N GLU A 603 26.70 15.65 -18.70
CA GLU A 603 28.07 15.29 -19.08
C GLU A 603 28.15 14.53 -20.42
N THR A 604 27.17 13.68 -20.67
CA THR A 604 27.10 12.83 -21.88
C THR A 604 26.33 13.49 -23.03
N GLY A 605 25.89 14.74 -22.87
CA GLY A 605 25.16 15.50 -23.90
C GLY A 605 23.76 14.96 -24.20
N LYS A 606 23.16 14.21 -23.26
CA LYS A 606 21.82 13.63 -23.41
C LYS A 606 20.73 14.60 -23.00
N THR A 607 19.55 14.41 -23.55
CA THR A 607 18.39 15.23 -23.22
C THR A 607 17.86 14.87 -21.83
N VAL A 608 17.91 15.81 -20.90
CA VAL A 608 17.36 15.72 -19.55
C VAL A 608 16.68 17.01 -19.15
N ASP A 609 15.54 16.91 -18.49
CA ASP A 609 14.92 18.00 -17.73
C ASP A 609 14.73 17.50 -16.29
N ALA A 610 14.86 18.40 -15.31
CA ALA A 610 14.74 18.04 -13.89
C ALA A 610 13.99 19.14 -13.14
N HIS A 611 13.12 18.72 -12.25
CA HIS A 611 12.41 19.64 -11.36
C HIS A 611 12.42 19.13 -9.91
N TYR A 612 12.84 20.01 -9.00
CA TYR A 612 12.92 19.74 -7.57
C TYR A 612 11.80 20.51 -6.85
N TYR A 613 11.07 19.82 -5.98
CA TYR A 613 9.93 20.39 -5.26
C TYR A 613 10.31 20.69 -3.81
N PRO A 614 10.40 22.00 -3.44
CA PRO A 614 10.72 22.40 -2.07
C PRO A 614 9.66 21.92 -1.07
N GLN A 615 10.12 21.47 0.11
CA GLN A 615 9.26 21.01 1.20
C GLN A 615 8.31 19.86 0.77
N GLU A 616 8.74 19.04 -0.16
CA GLU A 616 8.13 17.73 -0.47
C GLU A 616 9.11 16.62 -0.12
N GLY A 617 8.56 15.53 0.42
CA GLY A 617 9.30 14.31 0.74
C GLY A 617 9.13 13.26 -0.35
N HIS A 618 9.05 11.98 0.08
CA HIS A 618 8.86 10.83 -0.80
C HIS A 618 7.44 10.78 -1.38
N GLY A 619 7.28 11.23 -2.62
CA GLY A 619 6.00 11.54 -3.24
C GLY A 619 5.52 12.97 -2.91
N PHE A 620 4.77 13.56 -3.84
CA PHE A 620 4.30 14.93 -3.68
C PHE A 620 2.96 14.96 -2.94
N THR A 621 2.87 15.73 -1.87
CA THR A 621 1.67 15.83 -1.02
C THR A 621 0.85 17.07 -1.31
N LYS A 622 1.50 18.16 -1.74
CA LYS A 622 0.83 19.42 -2.08
C LYS A 622 0.17 19.28 -3.45
N ARG A 623 -1.13 19.61 -3.52
CA ARG A 623 -1.94 19.46 -4.74
C ARG A 623 -1.33 20.18 -5.94
N GLU A 624 -0.84 21.39 -5.74
CA GLU A 624 -0.20 22.20 -6.79
C GLU A 624 1.04 21.51 -7.36
N ASN A 625 1.86 20.87 -6.54
CA ASN A 625 3.04 20.13 -6.96
C ASN A 625 2.66 18.85 -7.70
N GLN A 626 1.63 18.15 -7.24
CA GLN A 626 1.08 16.98 -7.94
C GLN A 626 0.58 17.36 -9.35
N ILE A 627 -0.13 18.48 -9.46
CA ILE A 627 -0.63 19.00 -10.76
C ILE A 627 0.53 19.39 -11.67
N ASP A 628 1.55 20.07 -11.15
CA ASP A 628 2.72 20.46 -11.94
C ASP A 628 3.49 19.22 -12.42
N ALA A 629 3.75 18.26 -11.55
CA ALA A 629 4.47 17.03 -11.88
C ALA A 629 3.79 16.24 -13.01
N ILE A 630 2.47 16.06 -12.95
CA ILE A 630 1.75 15.34 -14.00
C ILE A 630 1.64 16.14 -15.30
N LYS A 631 1.51 17.47 -15.24
CA LYS A 631 1.53 18.34 -16.43
C LYS A 631 2.90 18.25 -17.15
N ARG A 632 4.00 18.26 -16.41
CA ARG A 632 5.37 18.03 -16.96
C ARG A 632 5.47 16.63 -17.60
N THR A 633 5.00 15.60 -16.91
CA THR A 633 4.99 14.21 -17.40
C THR A 633 4.23 14.10 -18.73
N VAL A 634 3.02 14.66 -18.82
CA VAL A 634 2.22 14.65 -20.05
C VAL A 634 2.92 15.40 -21.17
N ALA A 635 3.42 16.61 -20.90
CA ALA A 635 4.14 17.42 -21.90
C ALA A 635 5.40 16.70 -22.41
N TRP A 636 6.11 15.98 -21.53
CA TRP A 636 7.28 15.18 -21.88
C TRP A 636 6.93 14.04 -22.83
N PHE A 637 5.93 13.24 -22.48
CA PHE A 637 5.51 12.13 -23.31
C PHE A 637 4.83 12.58 -24.62
N ASP A 638 4.03 13.66 -24.61
CA ASP A 638 3.45 14.23 -25.83
C ASP A 638 4.56 14.65 -26.80
N ARG A 639 5.64 15.27 -26.29
CA ARG A 639 6.78 15.70 -27.12
C ARG A 639 7.52 14.55 -27.77
N TYR A 640 7.80 13.47 -27.00
CA TYR A 640 8.70 12.41 -27.44
C TYR A 640 8.02 11.16 -27.97
N LEU A 641 6.73 10.92 -27.63
CA LEU A 641 6.01 9.74 -28.08
C LEU A 641 4.93 10.03 -29.11
N LYS A 642 4.34 11.26 -29.15
CA LYS A 642 3.30 11.60 -30.11
C LYS A 642 3.82 12.45 -31.29
N ASN A 643 4.68 13.41 -31.00
CA ASN A 643 5.17 14.37 -31.99
C ASN A 643 6.43 13.92 -32.71
N GLN A 644 6.76 12.63 -32.67
CA GLN A 644 7.82 12.10 -33.52
C GLN A 644 7.37 12.13 -34.98
N PRO A 645 8.26 12.56 -35.93
CA PRO A 645 7.95 12.62 -37.34
C PRO A 645 7.63 11.26 -37.97
#